data_7491ce49c41a121b3a6fb9f210ac4cb7
#
_entry.id   7491ce49c41a121b3a6fb9f210ac4cb7
#
_cell.length_a   1.000
_cell.length_b   1.000
_cell.length_c   1.000
_cell.angle_alpha   90.00
_cell.angle_beta   90.00
_cell.angle_gamma   90.00
#
_symmetry.space_group_name_H-M   'P 1'
#
loop_
_entity.id
_entity.type
_entity.pdbx_description
1 polymer ?
#
loop_
_entity_poly.entity_id
_entity_poly.type
_entity_poly.pdbx_seq_one_letter_code
_entity_poly.pdbx_strand_id
1 'polypeptide(L)'
;MSTYFQPRKYAATDFASTTATGEALPVVVVGAGPVGMGVALGLAQRGIPVTVLEAADQVSFGSRAICISRHSLEVAARLGFGPELEKIVLPWVGGRSFYRDEEVLHFEMAHGEHDVRGPMVNVSQSEIEQIMTDTLLAHPLITFHWSSSVAGVLRSDEDVTLDVDTAFGVRRLRARWVVAADGGRSRMRELAGIRLQGNSYEGSYVIADIHWESALPAERMVWFDPPSNPGSTIIMHRQPRDIWRIDYQLDSADDAELETQEDRIRDRITRHLDWLENDVPWTLEWHGFYRAHALALDDFTHGRILFAGDAAHLVPIFGVRGLNSGMEDAETLAWTLAAVVSGTADRALLQAYSAERRGAWQQNVDNAGKSTLIMSPGSHGYRTTRDAVLALATTRPEFGHLINPRQSSATHAHLSPLTWPVAEGTTGVLPGDPMEDRRVRVVTAGGPVESSLNRVRGTGFAVLGIGVDAAGADVVAAHAAAMSMALAPESVRAVVVPAPGVAVDAAHDLTVLDDPHGALTRALGASAGECFVIRPDGLVLCRIRDLSLLGDVPAHLRAATAPVLGVVPAHTETAATPEELLRENVWTGLSEALDQAEESDREGFLTRLALLLGSQSGRREFEEALAAASHVSGKVCSGTPRHSHVGA
;
A
#
# COMPACT_ATOMS: atom_id res chain seq x y z
N MET A 1 -7.00 6.64 -33.02
CA MET A 1 -7.95 6.77 -31.88
C MET A 1 -7.13 6.63 -30.63
N SER A 2 -7.35 7.48 -29.62
CA SER A 2 -6.62 7.36 -28.36
C SER A 2 -6.81 5.94 -27.75
N THR A 3 -5.72 5.36 -27.25
CA THR A 3 -5.74 4.09 -26.51
C THR A 3 -5.99 4.30 -25.02
N TYR A 4 -6.12 5.58 -24.58
CA TYR A 4 -6.38 5.94 -23.20
C TYR A 4 -7.76 5.46 -22.76
N PHE A 5 -7.84 4.89 -21.56
CA PHE A 5 -9.06 4.29 -21.04
C PHE A 5 -10.19 5.32 -20.90
N GLN A 6 -11.39 4.97 -21.42
CA GLN A 6 -12.60 5.78 -21.30
C GLN A 6 -13.61 5.07 -20.39
N PRO A 7 -13.99 5.67 -19.24
CA PRO A 7 -14.98 5.09 -18.34
C PRO A 7 -16.35 4.94 -19.00
N ARG A 8 -17.04 3.86 -18.64
CA ARG A 8 -18.47 3.72 -18.98
C ARG A 8 -19.31 4.63 -18.10
N LYS A 9 -20.36 5.24 -18.71
CA LYS A 9 -21.38 5.99 -17.99
C LYS A 9 -22.53 5.09 -17.59
N TYR A 10 -23.04 5.32 -16.41
CA TYR A 10 -24.14 4.58 -15.82
C TYR A 10 -25.34 5.50 -15.56
N ALA A 11 -26.53 5.03 -15.90
CA ALA A 11 -27.75 5.77 -15.62
C ALA A 11 -28.07 5.74 -14.12
N ALA A 12 -28.56 6.86 -13.60
CA ALA A 12 -29.14 6.88 -12.26
C ALA A 12 -30.36 5.95 -12.19
N THR A 13 -30.48 5.20 -11.10
CA THR A 13 -31.63 4.34 -10.82
C THR A 13 -32.41 4.87 -9.62
N ASP A 14 -33.76 4.89 -9.74
CA ASP A 14 -34.60 5.27 -8.60
C ASP A 14 -34.62 4.13 -7.55
N PHE A 15 -34.73 4.49 -6.29
CA PHE A 15 -34.90 3.56 -5.17
C PHE A 15 -35.82 4.15 -4.10
N ALA A 16 -36.51 3.26 -3.38
CA ALA A 16 -37.43 3.67 -2.33
C ALA A 16 -36.68 4.11 -1.06
N SER A 17 -37.22 5.13 -0.37
CA SER A 17 -36.73 5.46 0.97
C SER A 17 -37.04 4.33 1.96
N THR A 18 -36.04 3.82 2.67
CA THR A 18 -36.20 2.72 3.65
C THR A 18 -36.99 3.15 4.88
N THR A 19 -37.08 4.46 5.14
CA THR A 19 -37.94 5.00 6.22
C THR A 19 -39.43 4.71 6.00
N ALA A 20 -39.86 4.48 4.76
CA ALA A 20 -41.22 4.09 4.45
C ALA A 20 -41.53 2.61 4.79
N THR A 21 -40.51 1.75 4.75
CA THR A 21 -40.64 0.31 5.06
C THR A 21 -40.32 -0.02 6.51
N GLY A 22 -39.70 0.90 7.27
CA GLY A 22 -39.28 0.71 8.65
C GLY A 22 -38.05 -0.17 8.85
N GLU A 23 -37.51 -0.78 7.79
CA GLU A 23 -36.35 -1.69 7.86
C GLU A 23 -35.03 -0.95 7.58
N ALA A 24 -34.01 -1.19 8.44
CA ALA A 24 -32.68 -0.65 8.23
C ALA A 24 -31.83 -1.60 7.36
N LEU A 25 -31.17 -1.07 6.35
CA LEU A 25 -30.20 -1.81 5.53
C LEU A 25 -29.05 -2.31 6.42
N PRO A 26 -28.51 -3.52 6.19
CA PRO A 26 -27.40 -4.03 6.98
C PRO A 26 -26.17 -3.12 6.92
N VAL A 27 -25.69 -2.82 5.71
CA VAL A 27 -24.54 -1.95 5.47
C VAL A 27 -24.78 -1.07 4.24
N VAL A 28 -24.46 0.22 4.38
CA VAL A 28 -24.37 1.17 3.27
C VAL A 28 -22.92 1.63 3.12
N VAL A 29 -22.35 1.51 1.93
CA VAL A 29 -21.02 2.04 1.57
C VAL A 29 -21.21 3.34 0.79
N VAL A 30 -20.59 4.41 1.24
CA VAL A 30 -20.62 5.72 0.59
C VAL A 30 -19.28 5.96 -0.10
N GLY A 31 -19.32 6.06 -1.43
CA GLY A 31 -18.18 6.16 -2.32
C GLY A 31 -17.80 4.81 -2.96
N ALA A 32 -17.77 4.81 -4.31
CA ALA A 32 -17.41 3.66 -5.12
C ALA A 32 -16.01 3.80 -5.73
N GLY A 33 -15.06 4.36 -4.99
CA GLY A 33 -13.64 4.20 -5.25
C GLY A 33 -13.17 2.78 -4.92
N PRO A 34 -11.90 2.43 -5.19
CA PRO A 34 -11.39 1.06 -5.01
C PRO A 34 -11.60 0.53 -3.59
N VAL A 35 -11.46 1.39 -2.58
CA VAL A 35 -11.62 1.01 -1.17
C VAL A 35 -13.07 0.66 -0.84
N GLY A 36 -14.02 1.54 -1.20
CA GLY A 36 -15.44 1.29 -0.96
C GLY A 36 -15.95 0.04 -1.69
N MET A 37 -15.53 -0.13 -2.95
CA MET A 37 -15.82 -1.32 -3.74
C MET A 37 -15.19 -2.58 -3.14
N GLY A 38 -13.95 -2.49 -2.63
CA GLY A 38 -13.28 -3.59 -1.94
C GLY A 38 -14.02 -4.03 -0.68
N VAL A 39 -14.48 -3.07 0.15
CA VAL A 39 -15.32 -3.37 1.33
C VAL A 39 -16.62 -4.05 0.92
N ALA A 40 -17.29 -3.53 -0.11
CA ALA A 40 -18.56 -4.09 -0.57
C ALA A 40 -18.42 -5.54 -1.07
N LEU A 41 -17.37 -5.83 -1.87
CA LEU A 41 -17.06 -7.18 -2.33
C LEU A 41 -16.76 -8.11 -1.16
N GLY A 42 -15.89 -7.69 -0.23
CA GLY A 42 -15.50 -8.50 0.91
C GLY A 42 -16.67 -8.81 1.86
N LEU A 43 -17.59 -7.88 2.08
CA LEU A 43 -18.83 -8.09 2.85
C LEU A 43 -19.79 -9.05 2.13
N ALA A 44 -19.99 -8.84 0.82
CA ALA A 44 -20.90 -9.66 0.03
C ALA A 44 -20.43 -11.13 -0.07
N GLN A 45 -19.11 -11.36 -0.18
CA GLN A 45 -18.52 -12.71 -0.11
C GLN A 45 -18.81 -13.42 1.21
N ARG A 46 -19.08 -12.65 2.29
CA ARG A 46 -19.45 -13.15 3.63
C ARG A 46 -20.95 -13.19 3.87
N GLY A 47 -21.74 -13.07 2.79
CA GLY A 47 -23.19 -13.16 2.83
C GLY A 47 -23.90 -11.91 3.39
N ILE A 48 -23.21 -10.80 3.56
CA ILE A 48 -23.80 -9.55 4.03
C ILE A 48 -24.30 -8.72 2.83
N PRO A 49 -25.62 -8.40 2.77
CA PRO A 49 -26.15 -7.49 1.75
C PRO A 49 -25.57 -6.08 1.92
N VAL A 50 -25.14 -5.47 0.81
CA VAL A 50 -24.51 -4.15 0.79
C VAL A 50 -25.21 -3.25 -0.22
N THR A 51 -25.49 -2.00 0.18
CA THR A 51 -25.91 -0.94 -0.74
C THR A 51 -24.73 0.03 -0.93
N VAL A 52 -24.31 0.27 -2.18
CA VAL A 52 -23.24 1.19 -2.54
C VAL A 52 -23.84 2.45 -3.15
N LEU A 53 -23.45 3.62 -2.65
CA LEU A 53 -23.83 4.94 -3.14
C LEU A 53 -22.62 5.64 -3.76
N GLU A 54 -22.76 6.05 -5.03
CA GLU A 54 -21.71 6.82 -5.72
C GLU A 54 -22.30 8.13 -6.29
N ALA A 55 -21.63 9.23 -6.00
CA ALA A 55 -22.08 10.56 -6.41
C ALA A 55 -21.91 10.80 -7.92
N ALA A 56 -20.93 10.19 -8.55
CA ALA A 56 -20.67 10.29 -9.98
C ALA A 56 -21.58 9.35 -10.80
N ASP A 57 -21.56 9.51 -12.13
CA ASP A 57 -22.22 8.63 -13.09
C ASP A 57 -21.24 7.63 -13.77
N GLN A 58 -19.99 7.60 -13.34
CA GLN A 58 -18.93 6.76 -13.89
C GLN A 58 -17.81 6.56 -12.86
N VAL A 59 -16.92 5.60 -13.10
CA VAL A 59 -15.67 5.47 -12.34
C VAL A 59 -14.76 6.68 -12.56
N SER A 60 -13.75 6.86 -11.73
CA SER A 60 -12.83 8.00 -11.85
C SER A 60 -12.22 8.06 -13.26
N PHE A 61 -12.09 9.26 -13.80
CA PHE A 61 -11.36 9.50 -15.04
C PHE A 61 -10.00 10.08 -14.74
N GLY A 62 -8.99 9.57 -15.44
CA GLY A 62 -7.60 9.98 -15.25
C GLY A 62 -6.85 9.15 -14.22
N SER A 63 -5.56 9.25 -14.30
CA SER A 63 -4.65 8.38 -13.57
C SER A 63 -4.31 8.98 -12.20
N ARG A 64 -4.87 8.45 -11.14
CA ARG A 64 -4.51 8.80 -9.75
C ARG A 64 -3.40 7.88 -9.24
N ALA A 65 -3.75 6.67 -8.84
CA ALA A 65 -2.77 5.62 -8.55
C ALA A 65 -2.51 4.80 -9.82
N ILE A 66 -1.26 4.37 -10.00
CA ILE A 66 -0.87 3.49 -11.11
C ILE A 66 -0.07 2.28 -10.64
N CYS A 67 0.63 2.37 -9.53
CA CYS A 67 1.51 1.31 -9.05
C CYS A 67 0.79 0.45 -8.00
N ILE A 68 0.65 -0.84 -8.29
CA ILE A 68 -0.05 -1.81 -7.45
C ILE A 68 0.97 -2.81 -6.93
N SER A 69 1.06 -2.94 -5.61
CA SER A 69 1.98 -3.86 -4.94
C SER A 69 1.53 -5.32 -5.06
N ARG A 70 2.47 -6.24 -4.90
CA ARG A 70 2.20 -7.68 -4.78
C ARG A 70 1.06 -7.96 -3.82
N HIS A 71 1.10 -7.37 -2.63
CA HIS A 71 0.08 -7.59 -1.61
C HIS A 71 -1.31 -7.12 -2.06
N SER A 72 -1.41 -5.97 -2.73
CA SER A 72 -2.70 -5.50 -3.28
C SER A 72 -3.23 -6.39 -4.41
N LEU A 73 -2.36 -7.03 -5.20
CA LEU A 73 -2.77 -8.06 -6.16
C LEU A 73 -3.28 -9.31 -5.45
N GLU A 74 -2.72 -9.66 -4.29
CA GLU A 74 -3.23 -10.75 -3.45
C GLU A 74 -4.60 -10.42 -2.87
N VAL A 75 -4.81 -9.19 -2.40
CA VAL A 75 -6.11 -8.67 -1.97
C VAL A 75 -7.11 -8.73 -3.13
N ALA A 76 -6.73 -8.27 -4.32
CA ALA A 76 -7.57 -8.34 -5.53
C ALA A 76 -8.00 -9.78 -5.86
N ALA A 77 -7.08 -10.74 -5.73
CA ALA A 77 -7.37 -12.14 -5.95
C ALA A 77 -8.37 -12.68 -4.91
N ARG A 78 -8.22 -12.33 -3.63
CA ARG A 78 -9.15 -12.74 -2.56
C ARG A 78 -10.52 -12.09 -2.71
N LEU A 79 -10.58 -10.83 -3.16
CA LEU A 79 -11.84 -10.12 -3.44
C LEU A 79 -12.50 -10.51 -4.78
N GLY A 80 -11.85 -11.37 -5.58
CA GLY A 80 -12.44 -12.02 -6.75
C GLY A 80 -12.27 -11.28 -8.08
N PHE A 81 -11.63 -10.11 -8.12
CA PHE A 81 -11.38 -9.37 -9.37
C PHE A 81 -9.92 -9.48 -9.88
N GLY A 82 -9.04 -10.14 -9.12
CA GLY A 82 -7.63 -10.33 -9.45
C GLY A 82 -7.38 -10.96 -10.82
N PRO A 83 -8.06 -12.05 -11.22
CA PRO A 83 -7.83 -12.69 -12.52
C PRO A 83 -8.07 -11.77 -13.73
N GLU A 84 -9.04 -10.85 -13.65
CA GLU A 84 -9.30 -9.89 -14.73
C GLU A 84 -8.26 -8.75 -14.69
N LEU A 85 -7.85 -8.32 -13.50
CA LEU A 85 -6.81 -7.32 -13.33
C LEU A 85 -5.46 -7.79 -13.87
N GLU A 86 -5.07 -9.03 -13.56
CA GLU A 86 -3.78 -9.60 -13.99
C GLU A 86 -3.62 -9.71 -15.52
N LYS A 87 -4.71 -9.64 -16.29
CA LYS A 87 -4.66 -9.66 -17.78
C LYS A 87 -4.18 -8.34 -18.38
N ILE A 88 -4.28 -7.24 -17.66
CA ILE A 88 -4.07 -5.90 -18.21
C ILE A 88 -2.91 -5.13 -17.57
N VAL A 89 -2.28 -5.67 -16.55
CA VAL A 89 -1.19 -5.00 -15.81
C VAL A 89 0.15 -5.10 -16.54
N LEU A 90 1.04 -4.14 -16.29
CA LEU A 90 2.43 -4.15 -16.74
C LEU A 90 3.36 -4.41 -15.54
N PRO A 91 4.01 -5.59 -15.43
CA PRO A 91 4.95 -5.87 -14.35
C PRO A 91 6.24 -5.06 -14.45
N TRP A 92 6.80 -4.70 -13.29
CA TRP A 92 8.13 -4.12 -13.17
C TRP A 92 8.78 -4.50 -11.83
N VAL A 93 10.10 -4.51 -11.77
CA VAL A 93 10.84 -5.04 -10.62
C VAL A 93 11.80 -4.03 -9.99
N GLY A 94 12.17 -2.97 -10.68
CA GLY A 94 13.17 -2.04 -10.20
C GLY A 94 13.05 -0.66 -10.82
N GLY A 95 14.04 0.18 -10.53
CA GLY A 95 14.08 1.53 -11.07
C GLY A 95 15.44 2.19 -10.95
N ARG A 96 15.56 3.30 -11.62
CA ARG A 96 16.77 4.10 -11.71
C ARG A 96 16.53 5.52 -11.22
N SER A 97 17.53 6.09 -10.58
CA SER A 97 17.54 7.50 -10.21
C SER A 97 18.77 8.16 -10.78
N PHE A 98 18.59 9.36 -11.31
CA PHE A 98 19.63 10.15 -11.94
C PHE A 98 19.76 11.49 -11.20
N TYR A 99 20.98 11.96 -11.05
CA TYR A 99 21.26 13.35 -10.69
C TYR A 99 21.83 14.07 -11.91
N ARG A 100 21.02 14.97 -12.44
CA ARG A 100 21.27 15.57 -13.76
C ARG A 100 21.32 14.50 -14.86
N ASP A 101 22.47 14.19 -15.40
CA ASP A 101 22.73 13.19 -16.44
C ASP A 101 23.43 11.91 -15.94
N GLU A 102 23.80 11.86 -14.65
CA GLU A 102 24.52 10.72 -14.07
C GLU A 102 23.57 9.81 -13.29
N GLU A 103 23.62 8.49 -13.50
CA GLU A 103 22.89 7.52 -12.69
C GLU A 103 23.50 7.45 -11.28
N VAL A 104 22.67 7.64 -10.25
CA VAL A 104 23.08 7.65 -8.84
C VAL A 104 22.49 6.50 -8.02
N LEU A 105 21.51 5.80 -8.56
CA LEU A 105 20.92 4.61 -7.95
C LEU A 105 20.26 3.73 -9.01
N HIS A 106 20.57 2.44 -8.97
CA HIS A 106 19.77 1.39 -9.56
C HIS A 106 19.34 0.44 -8.43
N PHE A 107 18.05 0.17 -8.33
CA PHE A 107 17.52 -0.72 -7.30
C PHE A 107 16.58 -1.77 -7.90
N GLU A 108 16.57 -2.94 -7.28
CA GLU A 108 15.56 -3.97 -7.52
C GLU A 108 14.81 -4.28 -6.23
N MET A 109 13.51 -4.50 -6.36
CA MET A 109 12.66 -4.95 -5.25
C MET A 109 12.83 -6.45 -5.04
N ALA A 110 12.80 -6.88 -3.78
CA ALA A 110 12.94 -8.29 -3.44
C ALA A 110 11.87 -9.15 -4.13
N HIS A 111 12.33 -10.14 -4.90
CA HIS A 111 11.48 -11.15 -5.53
C HIS A 111 12.28 -12.44 -5.73
N GLY A 112 11.57 -13.58 -5.79
CA GLY A 112 12.22 -14.88 -5.87
C GLY A 112 11.39 -15.90 -6.65
N GLU A 113 12.02 -17.04 -6.92
CA GLU A 113 11.44 -18.16 -7.68
C GLU A 113 10.12 -18.69 -7.08
N HIS A 114 10.00 -18.65 -5.75
CA HIS A 114 8.81 -19.15 -5.05
C HIS A 114 7.69 -18.12 -4.91
N ASP A 115 7.88 -16.90 -5.37
CA ASP A 115 6.84 -15.89 -5.35
C ASP A 115 5.82 -16.16 -6.45
N VAL A 116 4.54 -16.02 -6.12
CA VAL A 116 3.45 -16.19 -7.10
C VAL A 116 3.37 -15.00 -8.03
N ARG A 117 3.64 -13.80 -7.50
CA ARG A 117 3.56 -12.53 -8.22
C ARG A 117 4.86 -11.73 -8.08
N GLY A 118 5.17 -10.95 -9.10
CA GLY A 118 6.25 -9.96 -9.03
C GLY A 118 5.95 -8.87 -7.97
N PRO A 119 6.96 -8.07 -7.59
CA PRO A 119 6.83 -7.11 -6.50
C PRO A 119 5.85 -5.98 -6.80
N MET A 120 5.75 -5.55 -8.06
CA MET A 120 4.95 -4.39 -8.46
C MET A 120 4.42 -4.52 -9.89
N VAL A 121 3.26 -3.92 -10.15
CA VAL A 121 2.72 -3.75 -11.49
C VAL A 121 2.19 -2.33 -11.68
N ASN A 122 2.11 -1.88 -12.94
CA ASN A 122 1.45 -0.63 -13.30
C ASN A 122 0.14 -0.89 -14.04
N VAL A 123 -0.88 -0.11 -13.70
CA VAL A 123 -2.18 -0.06 -14.36
C VAL A 123 -2.93 1.19 -13.90
N SER A 124 -3.75 1.79 -14.74
CA SER A 124 -4.57 2.95 -14.35
C SER A 124 -5.61 2.58 -13.29
N GLN A 125 -5.77 3.42 -12.26
CA GLN A 125 -6.82 3.26 -11.25
C GLN A 125 -8.23 3.20 -11.89
N SER A 126 -8.48 3.95 -12.94
CA SER A 126 -9.77 3.94 -13.65
C SER A 126 -10.13 2.56 -14.22
N GLU A 127 -9.12 1.80 -14.68
CA GLU A 127 -9.32 0.44 -15.17
C GLU A 127 -9.57 -0.55 -14.04
N ILE A 128 -8.86 -0.39 -12.92
CA ILE A 128 -9.12 -1.18 -11.70
C ILE A 128 -10.57 -0.96 -11.25
N GLU A 129 -10.99 0.30 -11.14
CA GLU A 129 -12.36 0.66 -10.73
C GLU A 129 -13.42 0.09 -11.69
N GLN A 130 -13.13 0.06 -12.99
CA GLN A 130 -14.06 -0.52 -13.96
C GLN A 130 -14.20 -2.04 -13.79
N ILE A 131 -13.08 -2.75 -13.60
CA ILE A 131 -13.10 -4.21 -13.32
C ILE A 131 -13.83 -4.51 -12.02
N MET A 132 -13.57 -3.73 -10.97
CA MET A 132 -14.25 -3.87 -9.69
C MET A 132 -15.76 -3.60 -9.84
N THR A 133 -16.15 -2.56 -10.56
CA THR A 133 -17.56 -2.23 -10.85
C THR A 133 -18.25 -3.41 -11.55
N ASP A 134 -17.63 -4.00 -12.56
CA ASP A 134 -18.20 -5.15 -13.28
C ASP A 134 -18.38 -6.35 -12.36
N THR A 135 -17.43 -6.56 -11.44
CA THR A 135 -17.50 -7.62 -10.43
C THR A 135 -18.64 -7.36 -9.42
N LEU A 136 -18.78 -6.10 -8.96
CA LEU A 136 -19.85 -5.72 -8.02
C LEU A 136 -21.25 -5.89 -8.65
N LEU A 137 -21.42 -5.39 -9.88
CA LEU A 137 -22.72 -5.45 -10.57
C LEU A 137 -23.17 -6.89 -10.88
N ALA A 138 -22.24 -7.84 -10.94
CA ALA A 138 -22.54 -9.25 -11.10
C ALA A 138 -22.91 -9.96 -9.78
N HIS A 139 -22.67 -9.32 -8.60
CA HIS A 139 -22.86 -9.98 -7.31
C HIS A 139 -24.30 -9.78 -6.76
N PRO A 140 -25.04 -10.85 -6.44
CA PRO A 140 -26.47 -10.76 -6.09
C PRO A 140 -26.78 -10.05 -4.77
N LEU A 141 -25.81 -9.92 -3.87
CA LEU A 141 -25.96 -9.24 -2.58
C LEU A 141 -25.55 -7.77 -2.61
N ILE A 142 -25.15 -7.24 -3.76
CA ILE A 142 -24.74 -5.84 -3.90
C ILE A 142 -25.79 -5.07 -4.70
N THR A 143 -26.31 -4.01 -4.09
CA THR A 143 -27.16 -3.02 -4.77
C THR A 143 -26.33 -1.76 -5.00
N PHE A 144 -26.24 -1.29 -6.23
CA PHE A 144 -25.39 -0.16 -6.60
C PHE A 144 -26.23 1.01 -7.14
N HIS A 145 -26.02 2.22 -6.61
CA HIS A 145 -26.70 3.45 -7.03
C HIS A 145 -25.69 4.51 -7.45
N TRP A 146 -25.66 4.80 -8.74
CA TRP A 146 -24.93 5.89 -9.34
C TRP A 146 -25.68 7.22 -9.19
N SER A 147 -24.98 8.36 -9.30
CA SER A 147 -25.54 9.70 -9.18
C SER A 147 -26.35 9.88 -7.87
N SER A 148 -25.81 9.34 -6.79
CA SER A 148 -26.44 9.28 -5.47
C SER A 148 -25.51 9.86 -4.41
N SER A 149 -25.65 11.15 -4.12
CA SER A 149 -24.76 11.91 -3.22
C SER A 149 -25.36 12.04 -1.82
N VAL A 150 -24.61 11.72 -0.78
CA VAL A 150 -25.05 11.92 0.61
C VAL A 150 -25.02 13.41 0.95
N ALA A 151 -26.19 13.96 1.29
CA ALA A 151 -26.37 15.38 1.65
C ALA A 151 -26.57 15.59 3.15
N GLY A 152 -27.04 14.58 3.90
CA GLY A 152 -27.30 14.66 5.33
C GLY A 152 -27.08 13.35 6.07
N VAL A 153 -26.69 13.45 7.34
CA VAL A 153 -26.43 12.30 8.24
C VAL A 153 -27.07 12.56 9.60
N LEU A 154 -27.88 11.63 10.06
CA LEU A 154 -28.37 11.57 11.45
C LEU A 154 -27.90 10.26 12.09
N ARG A 155 -27.28 10.35 13.27
CA ARG A 155 -26.70 9.21 13.99
C ARG A 155 -27.54 8.86 15.20
N SER A 156 -27.75 7.55 15.43
CA SER A 156 -28.26 7.00 16.67
C SER A 156 -27.32 5.87 17.17
N ASP A 157 -27.60 5.32 18.33
CA ASP A 157 -26.84 4.17 18.86
C ASP A 157 -27.14 2.87 18.08
N GLU A 158 -28.28 2.81 17.39
CA GLU A 158 -28.76 1.62 16.70
C GLU A 158 -28.53 1.67 15.18
N ASP A 159 -28.59 2.86 14.57
CA ASP A 159 -28.51 3.05 13.13
C ASP A 159 -28.00 4.45 12.71
N VAL A 160 -27.82 4.61 11.42
CA VAL A 160 -27.51 5.89 10.74
C VAL A 160 -28.58 6.13 9.69
N THR A 161 -29.13 7.33 9.66
CA THR A 161 -30.01 7.78 8.59
C THR A 161 -29.26 8.71 7.66
N LEU A 162 -29.29 8.41 6.36
CA LEU A 162 -28.67 9.19 5.30
C LEU A 162 -29.75 9.86 4.46
N ASP A 163 -29.65 11.17 4.27
CA ASP A 163 -30.39 11.88 3.21
C ASP A 163 -29.52 11.87 1.95
N VAL A 164 -30.04 11.31 0.87
CA VAL A 164 -29.33 11.08 -0.40
C VAL A 164 -29.99 11.87 -1.51
N ASP A 165 -29.23 12.78 -2.10
CA ASP A 165 -29.63 13.51 -3.30
C ASP A 165 -29.48 12.61 -4.52
N THR A 166 -30.54 12.46 -5.29
CA THR A 166 -30.60 11.67 -6.52
C THR A 166 -31.24 12.46 -7.66
N ALA A 167 -31.13 11.97 -8.89
CA ALA A 167 -31.83 12.54 -10.05
C ALA A 167 -33.35 12.52 -9.88
N PHE A 168 -33.89 11.73 -8.94
CA PHE A 168 -35.32 11.55 -8.67
C PHE A 168 -35.79 12.27 -7.39
N GLY A 169 -34.96 13.17 -6.85
CA GLY A 169 -35.15 13.87 -5.57
C GLY A 169 -34.48 13.20 -4.39
N VAL A 170 -34.71 13.78 -3.22
CA VAL A 170 -34.09 13.27 -1.97
C VAL A 170 -34.69 11.91 -1.59
N ARG A 171 -33.79 10.96 -1.27
CA ARG A 171 -34.16 9.66 -0.72
C ARG A 171 -33.57 9.52 0.68
N ARG A 172 -34.30 8.91 1.59
CA ARG A 172 -33.84 8.70 2.98
C ARG A 172 -33.59 7.22 3.23
N LEU A 173 -32.34 6.85 3.56
CA LEU A 173 -31.92 5.49 3.84
C LEU A 173 -31.53 5.35 5.31
N ARG A 174 -32.05 4.31 5.98
CA ARG A 174 -31.59 3.85 7.29
C ARG A 174 -30.64 2.67 7.12
N ALA A 175 -29.50 2.70 7.78
CA ALA A 175 -28.49 1.64 7.75
C ALA A 175 -28.04 1.28 9.16
N ARG A 176 -27.85 -0.01 9.44
CA ARG A 176 -27.24 -0.43 10.72
C ARG A 176 -25.80 0.00 10.82
N TRP A 177 -25.10 0.00 9.70
CA TRP A 177 -23.72 0.44 9.57
C TRP A 177 -23.52 1.23 8.29
N VAL A 178 -22.67 2.23 8.36
CA VAL A 178 -22.25 3.02 7.19
C VAL A 178 -20.73 2.97 7.10
N VAL A 179 -20.22 2.66 5.91
CA VAL A 179 -18.80 2.77 5.58
C VAL A 179 -18.60 4.01 4.73
N ALA A 180 -17.84 4.97 5.24
CA ALA A 180 -17.44 6.17 4.54
C ALA A 180 -16.11 5.92 3.81
N ALA A 181 -16.17 5.78 2.49
CA ALA A 181 -15.04 5.59 1.58
C ALA A 181 -15.08 6.61 0.42
N ASP A 182 -15.58 7.81 0.72
CA ASP A 182 -15.87 8.90 -0.21
C ASP A 182 -14.66 9.82 -0.47
N GLY A 183 -13.45 9.32 -0.21
CA GLY A 183 -12.18 9.88 -0.63
C GLY A 183 -11.68 11.06 0.20
N GLY A 184 -10.58 11.69 -0.25
CA GLY A 184 -9.87 12.72 0.51
C GLY A 184 -10.70 13.97 0.83
N ARG A 185 -11.71 14.29 0.00
CA ARG A 185 -12.68 15.38 0.22
C ARG A 185 -13.98 14.86 0.83
N SER A 186 -13.91 13.88 1.72
CA SER A 186 -15.04 13.17 2.29
C SER A 186 -16.15 14.09 2.81
N ARG A 187 -17.33 14.00 2.18
CA ARG A 187 -18.55 14.66 2.63
C ARG A 187 -19.07 14.01 3.91
N MET A 188 -18.90 12.71 4.06
CA MET A 188 -19.26 11.98 5.27
C MET A 188 -18.49 12.49 6.49
N ARG A 189 -17.20 12.78 6.34
CA ARG A 189 -16.35 13.39 7.39
C ARG A 189 -16.88 14.76 7.80
N GLU A 190 -17.19 15.60 6.82
CA GLU A 190 -17.74 16.95 7.05
C GLU A 190 -19.09 16.89 7.78
N LEU A 191 -20.05 16.06 7.30
CA LEU A 191 -21.36 15.88 7.90
C LEU A 191 -21.29 15.28 9.31
N ALA A 192 -20.30 14.45 9.59
CA ALA A 192 -20.05 13.91 10.93
C ALA A 192 -19.35 14.89 11.87
N GLY A 193 -18.86 16.04 11.38
CA GLY A 193 -18.12 17.03 12.16
C GLY A 193 -16.72 16.58 12.54
N ILE A 194 -16.10 15.70 11.74
CA ILE A 194 -14.80 15.07 12.01
C ILE A 194 -13.75 15.65 11.05
N ARG A 195 -12.51 15.77 11.51
CA ARG A 195 -11.41 16.36 10.73
C ARG A 195 -10.19 15.47 10.76
N LEU A 196 -9.48 15.41 9.64
CA LEU A 196 -8.14 14.84 9.56
C LEU A 196 -7.16 15.72 10.34
N GLN A 197 -6.18 15.08 10.96
CA GLN A 197 -5.08 15.72 11.70
C GLN A 197 -3.74 15.24 11.14
N GLY A 198 -2.69 16.07 11.24
CA GLY A 198 -1.36 15.75 10.77
C GLY A 198 -0.71 16.90 10.01
N ASN A 199 0.21 16.58 9.10
CA ASN A 199 1.04 17.53 8.39
C ASN A 199 0.74 17.55 6.89
N SER A 200 0.93 18.70 6.25
CA SER A 200 0.95 18.85 4.80
C SER A 200 2.36 19.22 4.36
N TYR A 201 2.84 18.61 3.31
CA TYR A 201 4.14 18.93 2.71
C TYR A 201 3.97 20.07 1.69
N GLU A 202 5.01 20.89 1.52
CA GLU A 202 4.98 22.03 0.58
C GLU A 202 5.09 21.60 -0.88
N GLY A 203 5.58 20.39 -1.14
CA GLY A 203 5.79 19.90 -2.50
C GLY A 203 4.50 19.78 -3.33
N SER A 204 4.51 20.43 -4.48
CA SER A 204 3.45 20.40 -5.48
C SER A 204 3.93 19.71 -6.74
N TYR A 205 3.06 18.88 -7.35
CA TYR A 205 3.40 18.12 -8.54
C TYR A 205 2.32 18.26 -9.60
N VAL A 206 2.75 18.41 -10.85
CA VAL A 206 1.90 18.18 -12.01
C VAL A 206 2.12 16.74 -12.45
N ILE A 207 1.01 16.07 -12.71
CA ILE A 207 0.95 14.68 -13.17
C ILE A 207 0.41 14.72 -14.60
N ALA A 208 1.10 14.08 -15.54
CA ALA A 208 0.64 13.98 -16.91
C ALA A 208 0.75 12.55 -17.42
N ASP A 209 -0.33 12.04 -18.02
CA ASP A 209 -0.31 10.81 -18.79
C ASP A 209 -0.19 11.16 -20.27
N ILE A 210 0.79 10.57 -20.93
CA ILE A 210 1.03 10.73 -22.38
C ILE A 210 0.97 9.36 -23.05
N HIS A 211 0.51 9.30 -24.28
CA HIS A 211 0.75 8.15 -25.16
C HIS A 211 2.06 8.35 -25.89
N TRP A 212 2.99 7.41 -25.70
CA TRP A 212 4.34 7.48 -26.25
C TRP A 212 4.92 6.08 -26.44
N GLU A 213 5.10 5.68 -27.70
CA GLU A 213 5.65 4.37 -28.09
C GLU A 213 7.18 4.33 -27.89
N SER A 214 7.62 4.47 -26.65
CA SER A 214 9.03 4.51 -26.28
C SER A 214 9.65 3.12 -26.17
N ALA A 215 10.94 3.02 -26.52
CA ALA A 215 11.76 1.83 -26.30
C ALA A 215 12.32 1.72 -24.87
N LEU A 216 12.09 2.72 -24.01
CA LEU A 216 12.53 2.68 -22.61
C LEU A 216 11.89 1.50 -21.85
N PRO A 217 12.63 0.87 -20.92
CA PRO A 217 12.13 -0.27 -20.15
C PRO A 217 10.97 0.12 -19.23
N ALA A 218 10.21 -0.88 -18.78
CA ALA A 218 9.15 -0.73 -17.78
C ALA A 218 9.74 -0.62 -16.37
N GLU A 219 10.56 0.39 -16.14
CA GLU A 219 11.17 0.70 -14.84
C GLU A 219 10.68 2.06 -14.33
N ARG A 220 10.75 2.26 -13.02
CA ARG A 220 10.58 3.59 -12.45
C ARG A 220 11.83 4.41 -12.70
N MET A 221 11.70 5.57 -13.35
CA MET A 221 12.81 6.47 -13.60
C MET A 221 12.60 7.80 -12.87
N VAL A 222 13.64 8.30 -12.22
CA VAL A 222 13.60 9.57 -11.48
C VAL A 222 14.82 10.40 -11.87
N TRP A 223 14.58 11.65 -12.23
CA TRP A 223 15.63 12.62 -12.44
C TRP A 223 15.53 13.74 -11.42
N PHE A 224 16.61 13.99 -10.71
CA PHE A 224 16.80 15.12 -9.82
C PHE A 224 17.60 16.19 -10.54
N ASP A 225 17.10 17.42 -10.59
CA ASP A 225 17.75 18.57 -11.25
C ASP A 225 18.19 18.28 -12.70
N PRO A 226 17.33 17.70 -13.58
CA PRO A 226 17.71 17.41 -14.95
C PRO A 226 17.94 18.70 -15.73
N PRO A 227 18.93 18.75 -16.67
CA PRO A 227 19.16 19.94 -17.51
C PRO A 227 17.95 20.41 -18.32
N SER A 228 17.02 19.50 -18.62
CA SER A 228 15.74 19.81 -19.27
C SER A 228 14.77 20.63 -18.42
N ASN A 229 14.83 20.46 -17.09
CA ASN A 229 13.98 21.14 -16.11
C ASN A 229 14.77 21.40 -14.82
N PRO A 230 15.69 22.40 -14.82
CA PRO A 230 16.56 22.67 -13.68
C PRO A 230 15.77 22.99 -12.41
N GLY A 231 16.22 22.48 -11.25
CA GLY A 231 15.60 22.64 -9.96
C GLY A 231 14.39 21.74 -9.71
N SER A 232 13.89 21.02 -10.72
CA SER A 232 12.74 20.13 -10.63
C SER A 232 13.16 18.67 -10.38
N THR A 233 12.22 17.87 -9.88
CA THR A 233 12.31 16.42 -9.88
C THR A 233 11.30 15.88 -10.88
N ILE A 234 11.74 15.00 -11.80
CA ILE A 234 10.86 14.34 -12.78
C ILE A 234 10.82 12.84 -12.48
N ILE A 235 9.62 12.27 -12.51
CA ILE A 235 9.39 10.85 -12.32
C ILE A 235 8.66 10.31 -13.54
N MET A 236 9.12 9.19 -14.08
CA MET A 236 8.46 8.53 -15.21
C MET A 236 8.12 7.08 -14.88
N HIS A 237 6.91 6.67 -15.26
CA HIS A 237 6.41 5.32 -15.16
C HIS A 237 5.70 4.90 -16.44
N ARG A 238 6.06 3.73 -16.97
CA ARG A 238 5.31 3.12 -18.08
C ARG A 238 4.08 2.38 -17.54
N GLN A 239 2.96 2.58 -18.18
CA GLN A 239 1.71 1.87 -18.00
C GLN A 239 1.44 0.96 -19.22
N PRO A 240 0.42 0.05 -19.18
CA PRO A 240 0.01 -0.69 -20.36
C PRO A 240 -0.34 0.22 -21.56
N ARG A 241 -0.25 -0.33 -22.79
CA ARG A 241 -0.63 0.35 -24.05
C ARG A 241 0.13 1.64 -24.31
N ASP A 242 1.42 1.64 -23.99
CA ASP A 242 2.34 2.75 -24.24
C ASP A 242 1.89 4.09 -23.63
N ILE A 243 1.12 4.02 -22.54
CA ILE A 243 0.84 5.18 -21.71
C ILE A 243 2.03 5.36 -20.76
N TRP A 244 2.56 6.57 -20.71
CA TRP A 244 3.59 6.98 -19.78
C TRP A 244 3.06 8.05 -18.87
N ARG A 245 3.26 7.85 -17.58
CA ARG A 245 3.02 8.88 -16.58
C ARG A 245 4.30 9.63 -16.33
N ILE A 246 4.23 10.94 -16.46
CA ILE A 246 5.31 11.87 -16.17
C ILE A 246 4.84 12.82 -15.07
N ASP A 247 5.48 12.73 -13.91
CA ASP A 247 5.22 13.60 -12.77
C ASP A 247 6.40 14.57 -12.64
N TYR A 248 6.17 15.87 -12.54
CA TYR A 248 7.23 16.83 -12.28
C TYR A 248 6.88 17.78 -11.15
N GLN A 249 7.91 18.08 -10.35
CA GLN A 249 7.80 18.98 -9.22
C GLN A 249 7.73 20.44 -9.70
N LEU A 250 6.84 21.21 -9.07
CA LEU A 250 6.84 22.67 -9.19
C LEU A 250 7.74 23.29 -8.11
N ASP A 251 8.43 24.37 -8.45
CA ASP A 251 9.12 25.19 -7.45
C ASP A 251 8.10 25.93 -6.58
N SER A 252 8.49 26.31 -5.38
CA SER A 252 7.64 27.10 -4.48
C SER A 252 7.29 28.50 -5.01
N ALA A 253 8.08 29.01 -5.95
CA ALA A 253 7.85 30.27 -6.65
C ALA A 253 6.95 30.13 -7.89
N ASP A 254 6.69 28.90 -8.36
CA ASP A 254 5.84 28.64 -9.52
C ASP A 254 4.36 28.93 -9.21
N ASP A 255 3.67 29.60 -10.13
CA ASP A 255 2.22 29.75 -10.07
C ASP A 255 1.54 28.45 -10.53
N ALA A 256 0.95 27.72 -9.59
CA ALA A 256 0.32 26.41 -9.87
C ALA A 256 -0.84 26.50 -10.88
N GLU A 257 -1.59 27.62 -10.94
CA GLU A 257 -2.67 27.79 -11.93
C GLU A 257 -2.10 27.97 -13.33
N LEU A 258 -0.98 28.68 -13.46
CA LEU A 258 -0.29 28.87 -14.73
C LEU A 258 0.38 27.57 -15.19
N GLU A 259 1.11 26.90 -14.29
CA GLU A 259 1.88 25.70 -14.60
C GLU A 259 1.04 24.44 -14.87
N THR A 260 -0.25 24.47 -14.53
CA THR A 260 -1.22 23.42 -14.88
C THR A 260 -1.95 23.65 -16.21
N GLN A 261 -1.64 24.71 -16.94
CA GLN A 261 -2.15 24.92 -18.29
C GLN A 261 -1.49 23.94 -19.29
N GLU A 262 -2.28 23.46 -20.22
CA GLU A 262 -1.85 22.37 -21.14
C GLU A 262 -0.61 22.74 -21.96
N ASP A 263 -0.49 23.98 -22.43
CA ASP A 263 0.67 24.46 -23.17
C ASP A 263 1.96 24.42 -22.33
N ARG A 264 1.89 24.80 -21.05
CA ARG A 264 3.01 24.72 -20.12
C ARG A 264 3.44 23.28 -19.84
N ILE A 265 2.45 22.40 -19.66
CA ILE A 265 2.71 20.98 -19.46
C ILE A 265 3.40 20.39 -20.68
N ARG A 266 2.88 20.69 -21.88
CA ARG A 266 3.49 20.25 -23.14
C ARG A 266 4.92 20.75 -23.32
N ASP A 267 5.18 22.02 -23.02
CA ASP A 267 6.53 22.60 -23.11
C ASP A 267 7.53 21.91 -22.18
N ARG A 268 7.14 21.63 -20.91
CA ARG A 268 8.02 20.95 -19.95
C ARG A 268 8.30 19.50 -20.36
N ILE A 269 7.28 18.77 -20.81
CA ILE A 269 7.41 17.39 -21.27
C ILE A 269 8.25 17.34 -22.54
N THR A 270 7.97 18.20 -23.53
CA THR A 270 8.76 18.26 -24.78
C THR A 270 10.25 18.47 -24.48
N ARG A 271 10.59 19.47 -23.66
CA ARG A 271 11.99 19.71 -23.27
C ARG A 271 12.66 18.50 -22.63
N HIS A 272 11.92 17.74 -21.81
CA HIS A 272 12.47 16.56 -21.15
C HIS A 272 12.68 15.42 -22.13
N LEU A 273 11.69 15.16 -22.99
CA LEU A 273 11.78 14.10 -24.00
C LEU A 273 12.83 14.43 -25.06
N ASP A 274 12.95 15.69 -25.51
CA ASP A 274 14.01 16.13 -26.43
C ASP A 274 15.40 15.94 -25.81
N TRP A 275 15.53 16.24 -24.51
CA TRP A 275 16.79 16.01 -23.79
C TRP A 275 17.13 14.52 -23.67
N LEU A 276 16.13 13.64 -23.62
CA LEU A 276 16.28 12.18 -23.70
C LEU A 276 16.51 11.69 -25.14
N GLU A 277 16.74 12.60 -26.09
CA GLU A 277 16.95 12.31 -27.53
C GLU A 277 15.75 11.59 -28.17
N ASN A 278 14.52 11.93 -27.72
CA ASN A 278 13.31 11.34 -28.26
C ASN A 278 13.00 11.86 -29.67
N ASP A 279 12.83 10.94 -30.62
CA ASP A 279 12.40 11.18 -32.00
C ASP A 279 10.98 10.63 -32.29
N VAL A 280 10.31 10.03 -31.29
CA VAL A 280 8.99 9.44 -31.42
C VAL A 280 7.91 10.45 -31.01
N PRO A 281 6.87 10.66 -31.84
CA PRO A 281 5.78 11.56 -31.49
C PRO A 281 5.01 11.06 -30.28
N TRP A 282 4.50 12.00 -29.48
CA TRP A 282 3.70 11.71 -28.30
C TRP A 282 2.43 12.59 -28.23
N THR A 283 1.43 12.16 -27.47
CA THR A 283 0.19 12.91 -27.24
C THR A 283 -0.12 13.00 -25.77
N LEU A 284 -0.57 14.17 -25.30
CA LEU A 284 -1.07 14.34 -23.94
C LEU A 284 -2.50 13.77 -23.85
N GLU A 285 -2.71 12.82 -22.94
CA GLU A 285 -4.00 12.14 -22.73
C GLU A 285 -4.75 12.68 -21.53
N TRP A 286 -4.03 12.98 -20.44
CA TRP A 286 -4.60 13.49 -19.20
C TRP A 286 -3.56 14.24 -18.39
N HIS A 287 -4.00 15.16 -17.54
CA HIS A 287 -3.15 15.79 -16.55
C HIS A 287 -3.92 16.14 -15.26
N GLY A 288 -3.18 16.32 -14.17
CA GLY A 288 -3.72 16.70 -12.87
C GLY A 288 -2.69 17.36 -11.98
N PHE A 289 -3.15 17.89 -10.86
CA PHE A 289 -2.31 18.56 -9.87
C PHE A 289 -2.46 17.87 -8.51
N TYR A 290 -1.35 17.71 -7.79
CA TYR A 290 -1.32 17.04 -6.51
C TYR A 290 -0.44 17.79 -5.50
N ARG A 291 -0.88 17.76 -4.23
CA ARG A 291 -0.08 18.16 -3.06
C ARG A 291 0.03 16.99 -2.10
N ALA A 292 1.22 16.82 -1.51
CA ALA A 292 1.47 15.74 -0.58
C ALA A 292 0.89 16.07 0.81
N HIS A 293 0.16 15.11 1.39
CA HIS A 293 -0.43 15.21 2.72
C HIS A 293 -0.13 13.95 3.52
N ALA A 294 0.12 14.10 4.82
CA ALA A 294 0.16 13.03 5.81
C ALA A 294 -0.86 13.36 6.91
N LEU A 295 -2.09 12.98 6.68
CA LEU A 295 -3.23 13.32 7.54
C LEU A 295 -4.03 12.06 7.87
N ALA A 296 -4.51 11.91 9.10
CA ALA A 296 -5.40 10.83 9.49
C ALA A 296 -6.46 11.28 10.50
N LEU A 297 -7.51 10.48 10.63
CA LEU A 297 -8.43 10.56 11.76
C LEU A 297 -7.77 9.98 13.02
N ASP A 298 -8.17 10.47 14.18
CA ASP A 298 -7.73 9.90 15.47
C ASP A 298 -8.34 8.52 15.73
N ASP A 299 -9.55 8.31 15.24
CA ASP A 299 -10.27 7.05 15.26
C ASP A 299 -10.99 6.85 13.92
N PHE A 300 -10.93 5.62 13.37
CA PHE A 300 -11.61 5.29 12.12
C PHE A 300 -13.04 4.79 12.37
N THR A 301 -13.44 4.66 13.64
CA THR A 301 -14.78 4.24 14.06
C THR A 301 -15.51 5.34 14.82
N HIS A 302 -16.61 5.82 14.30
CA HIS A 302 -17.43 6.86 14.92
C HIS A 302 -18.88 6.39 15.10
N GLY A 303 -19.11 5.63 16.16
CA GLY A 303 -20.40 5.00 16.43
C GLY A 303 -20.71 3.89 15.42
N ARG A 304 -21.60 4.17 14.48
CA ARG A 304 -21.99 3.25 13.40
C ARG A 304 -21.48 3.68 12.03
N ILE A 305 -20.63 4.71 11.99
CA ILE A 305 -19.92 5.15 10.78
C ILE A 305 -18.46 4.72 10.91
N LEU A 306 -17.98 4.01 9.88
CA LEU A 306 -16.62 3.49 9.77
C LEU A 306 -15.95 4.17 8.59
N PHE A 307 -14.75 4.68 8.78
CA PHE A 307 -13.98 5.37 7.72
C PHE A 307 -12.88 4.46 7.19
N ALA A 308 -12.66 4.50 5.86
CA ALA A 308 -11.62 3.70 5.19
C ALA A 308 -11.02 4.48 4.00
N GLY A 309 -9.77 4.17 3.65
CA GLY A 309 -9.02 4.81 2.59
C GLY A 309 -8.85 6.31 2.81
N ASP A 310 -8.84 7.10 1.74
CA ASP A 310 -8.63 8.55 1.79
C ASP A 310 -9.68 9.30 2.64
N ALA A 311 -10.83 8.71 2.92
CA ALA A 311 -11.79 9.26 3.87
C ALA A 311 -11.30 9.17 5.32
N ALA A 312 -10.45 8.20 5.66
CA ALA A 312 -9.85 8.00 6.97
C ALA A 312 -8.45 8.60 7.07
N HIS A 313 -7.63 8.48 6.02
CA HIS A 313 -6.23 8.90 6.04
C HIS A 313 -5.68 9.24 4.66
N LEU A 314 -4.75 10.18 4.62
CA LEU A 314 -3.97 10.56 3.45
C LEU A 314 -2.50 10.27 3.71
N VAL A 315 -1.80 9.76 2.71
CA VAL A 315 -0.36 9.51 2.74
C VAL A 315 0.33 10.24 1.59
N PRO A 316 1.61 10.65 1.73
CA PRO A 316 2.37 11.22 0.62
C PRO A 316 2.42 10.25 -0.57
N ILE A 317 2.47 10.82 -1.80
CA ILE A 317 2.43 10.00 -3.03
C ILE A 317 3.69 9.12 -3.20
N PHE A 318 4.81 9.53 -2.60
CA PHE A 318 6.08 8.81 -2.76
C PHE A 318 6.07 7.47 -2.04
N GLY A 319 6.54 6.43 -2.73
CA GLY A 319 6.48 5.05 -2.25
C GLY A 319 5.18 4.32 -2.59
N VAL A 320 4.27 4.95 -3.36
CA VAL A 320 3.03 4.35 -3.92
C VAL A 320 2.10 3.72 -2.87
N ARG A 321 1.86 4.42 -1.76
CA ARG A 321 1.22 3.82 -0.56
C ARG A 321 -0.29 4.01 -0.47
N GLY A 322 -0.88 5.07 -1.09
CA GLY A 322 -2.29 5.44 -0.89
C GLY A 322 -3.28 4.32 -1.23
N LEU A 323 -3.36 3.94 -2.50
CA LEU A 323 -4.28 2.87 -2.93
C LEU A 323 -3.92 1.52 -2.29
N ASN A 324 -2.63 1.19 -2.19
CA ASN A 324 -2.19 -0.08 -1.63
C ASN A 324 -2.62 -0.22 -0.15
N SER A 325 -2.45 0.82 0.67
CA SER A 325 -2.95 0.84 2.06
C SER A 325 -4.48 0.81 2.12
N GLY A 326 -5.16 1.52 1.21
CA GLY A 326 -6.61 1.49 1.13
C GLY A 326 -7.19 0.11 0.78
N MET A 327 -6.49 -0.71 -0.01
CA MET A 327 -6.88 -2.10 -0.27
C MET A 327 -6.75 -2.96 0.99
N GLU A 328 -5.71 -2.75 1.80
CA GLU A 328 -5.59 -3.41 3.11
C GLU A 328 -6.71 -2.97 4.07
N ASP A 329 -7.06 -1.66 4.09
CA ASP A 329 -8.20 -1.18 4.87
C ASP A 329 -9.49 -1.90 4.48
N ALA A 330 -9.74 -2.01 3.18
CA ALA A 330 -10.96 -2.62 2.66
C ALA A 330 -11.09 -4.08 3.10
N GLU A 331 -10.02 -4.85 3.02
CA GLU A 331 -10.02 -6.26 3.39
C GLU A 331 -10.17 -6.44 4.91
N THR A 332 -9.41 -5.68 5.71
CA THR A 332 -9.50 -5.74 7.18
C THR A 332 -10.88 -5.31 7.67
N LEU A 333 -11.45 -4.22 7.12
CA LEU A 333 -12.78 -3.76 7.49
C LEU A 333 -13.87 -4.75 7.09
N ALA A 334 -13.76 -5.37 5.93
CA ALA A 334 -14.78 -6.28 5.43
C ALA A 334 -14.99 -7.48 6.35
N TRP A 335 -13.92 -8.17 6.79
CA TRP A 335 -14.09 -9.33 7.66
C TRP A 335 -14.46 -8.94 9.10
N THR A 336 -13.89 -7.85 9.64
CA THR A 336 -14.22 -7.40 11.00
C THR A 336 -15.65 -6.92 11.11
N LEU A 337 -16.14 -6.15 10.13
CA LEU A 337 -17.52 -5.69 10.09
C LEU A 337 -18.49 -6.85 9.85
N ALA A 338 -18.15 -7.81 8.98
CA ALA A 338 -18.98 -9.00 8.76
C ALA A 338 -19.17 -9.80 10.04
N ALA A 339 -18.11 -10.01 10.82
CA ALA A 339 -18.17 -10.71 12.11
C ALA A 339 -19.09 -9.99 13.11
N VAL A 340 -19.03 -8.66 13.17
CA VAL A 340 -19.91 -7.85 14.03
C VAL A 340 -21.37 -7.85 13.56
N VAL A 341 -21.59 -7.73 12.25
CA VAL A 341 -22.95 -7.75 11.66
C VAL A 341 -23.62 -9.12 11.86
N SER A 342 -22.86 -10.20 11.76
CA SER A 342 -23.33 -11.58 11.97
C SER A 342 -23.46 -11.95 13.45
N GLY A 343 -22.99 -11.10 14.38
CA GLY A 343 -23.06 -11.35 15.82
C GLY A 343 -22.03 -12.37 16.34
N THR A 344 -21.03 -12.72 15.54
CA THR A 344 -19.95 -13.64 15.94
C THR A 344 -18.83 -12.94 16.71
N ALA A 345 -18.75 -11.60 16.60
CA ALA A 345 -17.82 -10.78 17.37
C ALA A 345 -18.52 -9.54 17.96
N ASP A 346 -17.95 -9.02 19.04
CA ASP A 346 -18.38 -7.77 19.66
C ASP A 346 -17.90 -6.55 18.86
N ARG A 347 -18.54 -5.40 19.11
CA ARG A 347 -18.15 -4.11 18.47
C ARG A 347 -16.69 -3.72 18.76
N ALA A 348 -16.09 -4.27 19.81
CA ALA A 348 -14.67 -4.08 20.13
C ALA A 348 -13.74 -4.50 18.97
N LEU A 349 -14.15 -5.45 18.12
CA LEU A 349 -13.39 -5.86 16.95
C LEU A 349 -13.20 -4.71 15.94
N LEU A 350 -14.16 -3.79 15.85
CA LEU A 350 -14.03 -2.58 14.98
C LEU A 350 -13.05 -1.57 15.57
N GLN A 351 -12.86 -1.53 16.89
CA GLN A 351 -11.81 -0.72 17.50
C GLN A 351 -10.42 -1.29 17.20
N ALA A 352 -10.30 -2.62 17.12
CA ALA A 352 -9.07 -3.25 16.66
C ALA A 352 -8.75 -2.87 15.19
N TYR A 353 -9.75 -2.88 14.29
CA TYR A 353 -9.61 -2.35 12.93
C TYR A 353 -9.05 -0.92 12.93
N SER A 354 -9.66 -0.01 13.72
CA SER A 354 -9.21 1.38 13.80
C SER A 354 -7.76 1.48 14.27
N ALA A 355 -7.39 0.77 15.34
CA ALA A 355 -6.03 0.80 15.89
C ALA A 355 -5.00 0.25 14.90
N GLU A 356 -5.30 -0.87 14.24
CA GLU A 356 -4.43 -1.49 13.24
C GLU A 356 -4.19 -0.58 12.04
N ARG A 357 -5.27 -0.04 11.44
CA ARG A 357 -5.14 0.76 10.22
C ARG A 357 -4.55 2.13 10.49
N ARG A 358 -4.75 2.68 11.68
CA ARG A 358 -4.03 3.87 12.13
C ARG A 358 -2.52 3.60 12.33
N GLY A 359 -2.18 2.44 12.92
CA GLY A 359 -0.78 1.99 13.01
C GLY A 359 -0.14 1.80 11.64
N ALA A 360 -0.85 1.23 10.69
CA ALA A 360 -0.43 1.06 9.31
C ALA A 360 -0.23 2.41 8.59
N TRP A 361 -1.13 3.39 8.83
CA TRP A 361 -0.93 4.75 8.33
C TRP A 361 0.37 5.36 8.88
N GLN A 362 0.68 5.21 10.17
CA GLN A 362 1.92 5.73 10.75
C GLN A 362 3.16 5.08 10.10
N GLN A 363 3.17 3.74 9.93
CA GLN A 363 4.24 3.05 9.21
C GLN A 363 4.42 3.60 7.78
N ASN A 364 3.32 3.83 7.08
CA ASN A 364 3.35 4.40 5.74
C ASN A 364 3.88 5.84 5.72
N VAL A 365 3.53 6.66 6.71
CA VAL A 365 4.04 8.03 6.83
C VAL A 365 5.54 8.04 7.18
N ASP A 366 5.98 7.18 8.10
CA ASP A 366 7.40 7.09 8.49
C ASP A 366 8.28 6.69 7.30
N ASN A 367 7.81 5.75 6.50
CA ASN A 367 8.50 5.30 5.30
C ASN A 367 8.43 6.31 4.15
N ALA A 368 7.23 6.85 3.87
CA ALA A 368 7.02 7.84 2.81
C ALA A 368 7.62 9.21 3.17
N GLY A 369 7.72 9.55 4.45
CA GLY A 369 8.29 10.81 4.92
C GLY A 369 9.75 10.98 4.48
N LYS A 370 10.57 9.94 4.67
CA LYS A 370 11.97 9.93 4.23
C LYS A 370 12.08 10.11 2.71
N SER A 371 11.28 9.37 1.95
CA SER A 371 11.22 9.52 0.50
C SER A 371 10.76 10.92 0.08
N THR A 372 9.79 11.50 0.80
CA THR A 372 9.29 12.85 0.52
C THR A 372 10.36 13.91 0.76
N LEU A 373 11.16 13.79 1.81
CA LEU A 373 12.25 14.72 2.09
C LEU A 373 13.35 14.72 1.02
N ILE A 374 13.60 13.58 0.40
CA ILE A 374 14.51 13.48 -0.76
C ILE A 374 13.86 14.02 -2.04
N MET A 375 12.61 13.59 -2.32
CA MET A 375 11.91 13.96 -3.54
C MET A 375 11.52 15.44 -3.58
N SER A 376 11.15 16.00 -2.43
CA SER A 376 10.56 17.33 -2.29
C SER A 376 10.95 17.96 -0.95
N PRO A 377 12.23 18.34 -0.78
CA PRO A 377 12.69 18.96 0.47
C PRO A 377 12.02 20.31 0.70
N GLY A 378 11.28 20.45 1.81
CA GLY A 378 10.53 21.66 2.15
C GLY A 378 11.40 22.76 2.76
N SER A 379 12.58 22.43 3.33
CA SER A 379 13.46 23.39 4.01
C SER A 379 14.79 23.58 3.30
N HIS A 380 15.51 24.64 3.70
CA HIS A 380 16.85 24.91 3.17
C HIS A 380 17.84 23.79 3.53
N GLY A 381 17.81 23.33 4.77
CA GLY A 381 18.72 22.30 5.28
C GLY A 381 18.54 20.98 4.50
N TYR A 382 17.30 20.50 4.39
CA TYR A 382 17.01 19.29 3.64
C TYR A 382 17.32 19.41 2.13
N ARG A 383 17.12 20.60 1.54
CA ARG A 383 17.50 20.85 0.13
C ARG A 383 19.01 20.79 -0.07
N THR A 384 19.77 21.48 0.77
CA THR A 384 21.23 21.52 0.70
C THR A 384 21.84 20.14 0.92
N THR A 385 21.37 19.40 1.91
CA THR A 385 21.91 18.06 2.20
C THR A 385 21.47 17.01 1.20
N ARG A 386 20.24 17.12 0.62
CA ARG A 386 19.82 16.28 -0.50
C ARG A 386 20.76 16.45 -1.72
N ASP A 387 21.02 17.71 -2.11
CA ASP A 387 21.86 17.99 -3.26
C ASP A 387 23.30 17.51 -3.04
N ALA A 388 23.79 17.60 -1.81
CA ALA A 388 25.09 17.03 -1.44
C ALA A 388 25.10 15.49 -1.50
N VAL A 389 24.04 14.82 -1.03
CA VAL A 389 23.89 13.36 -1.13
C VAL A 389 23.84 12.92 -2.59
N LEU A 390 23.04 13.58 -3.43
CA LEU A 390 22.93 13.27 -4.86
C LEU A 390 24.28 13.44 -5.56
N ALA A 391 24.99 14.53 -5.28
CA ALA A 391 26.30 14.79 -5.86
C ALA A 391 27.35 13.76 -5.38
N LEU A 392 27.35 13.36 -4.11
CA LEU A 392 28.24 12.31 -3.62
C LEU A 392 27.93 10.94 -4.23
N ALA A 393 26.64 10.62 -4.43
CA ALA A 393 26.23 9.33 -4.97
C ALA A 393 26.73 9.08 -6.41
N THR A 394 27.11 10.12 -7.17
CA THR A 394 27.74 9.96 -8.50
C THR A 394 29.09 9.26 -8.43
N THR A 395 29.81 9.36 -7.31
CA THR A 395 31.15 8.78 -7.12
C THR A 395 31.25 7.83 -5.94
N ARG A 396 30.27 7.85 -5.06
CA ARG A 396 30.20 7.11 -3.79
C ARG A 396 28.86 6.37 -3.69
N PRO A 397 28.74 5.16 -4.29
CA PRO A 397 27.48 4.41 -4.37
C PRO A 397 26.81 4.14 -3.02
N GLU A 398 27.58 4.13 -1.92
CA GLU A 398 27.06 3.95 -0.56
C GLU A 398 26.09 5.05 -0.11
N PHE A 399 26.04 6.21 -0.79
CA PHE A 399 25.05 7.24 -0.55
C PHE A 399 23.73 6.99 -1.28
N GLY A 400 23.71 6.08 -2.27
CA GLY A 400 22.52 5.74 -3.04
C GLY A 400 21.36 5.21 -2.19
N HIS A 401 21.63 4.51 -1.06
CA HIS A 401 20.56 4.01 -0.18
C HIS A 401 19.67 5.13 0.40
N LEU A 402 20.21 6.35 0.58
CA LEU A 402 19.44 7.50 1.05
C LEU A 402 18.42 7.98 0.00
N ILE A 403 18.69 7.69 -1.28
CA ILE A 403 17.84 8.06 -2.42
C ILE A 403 16.77 6.99 -2.70
N ASN A 404 16.91 5.79 -2.13
CA ASN A 404 16.00 4.67 -2.37
C ASN A 404 14.56 5.07 -2.00
N PRO A 405 13.59 4.98 -2.94
CA PRO A 405 12.23 5.44 -2.73
C PRO A 405 11.41 4.58 -1.77
N ARG A 406 11.94 3.45 -1.29
CA ARG A 406 11.27 2.53 -0.36
C ARG A 406 9.83 2.26 -0.78
N GLN A 407 9.68 1.52 -1.89
CA GLN A 407 8.37 1.22 -2.49
C GLN A 407 7.42 0.54 -1.48
N SER A 408 6.12 0.63 -1.74
CA SER A 408 5.08 0.07 -0.88
C SER A 408 5.28 -1.43 -0.67
N SER A 409 5.34 -1.82 0.59
CA SER A 409 5.21 -3.20 1.07
C SER A 409 3.93 -3.32 1.91
N ALA A 410 3.45 -4.54 2.15
CA ALA A 410 2.36 -4.76 3.10
C ALA A 410 2.71 -4.23 4.48
N THR A 411 1.71 -3.68 5.17
CA THR A 411 1.89 -3.20 6.55
C THR A 411 1.72 -4.34 7.54
N HIS A 412 2.36 -4.22 8.70
CA HIS A 412 2.21 -5.18 9.79
C HIS A 412 1.28 -4.64 10.89
N ALA A 413 0.74 -5.56 11.70
CA ALA A 413 -0.16 -5.25 12.81
C ALA A 413 0.41 -5.75 14.16
N HIS A 414 1.72 -5.59 14.40
CA HIS A 414 2.38 -6.10 15.61
C HIS A 414 1.79 -5.52 16.90
N LEU A 415 1.37 -4.25 16.87
CA LEU A 415 0.77 -3.57 18.03
C LEU A 415 -0.75 -3.74 18.09
N SER A 416 -1.34 -4.59 17.25
CA SER A 416 -2.76 -4.88 17.28
C SER A 416 -3.18 -5.53 18.60
N PRO A 417 -4.36 -5.17 19.13
CA PRO A 417 -4.93 -5.91 20.26
C PRO A 417 -5.30 -7.36 19.91
N LEU A 418 -5.31 -7.71 18.61
CA LEU A 418 -5.56 -9.08 18.13
C LEU A 418 -4.29 -9.92 18.04
N THR A 419 -3.12 -9.33 17.92
CA THR A 419 -1.86 -10.03 17.69
C THR A 419 -1.40 -10.75 18.96
N TRP A 420 -1.19 -12.06 18.85
CA TRP A 420 -0.73 -12.86 19.98
C TRP A 420 0.78 -12.67 20.19
N PRO A 421 1.20 -12.64 21.45
CA PRO A 421 2.62 -12.56 21.76
C PRO A 421 3.36 -13.85 21.39
N VAL A 422 4.67 -13.74 21.16
CA VAL A 422 5.58 -14.87 20.91
C VAL A 422 6.71 -14.89 21.93
N ALA A 423 7.46 -16.00 21.97
CA ALA A 423 8.66 -16.10 22.78
C ALA A 423 9.73 -15.12 22.29
N GLU A 424 10.51 -14.57 23.23
CA GLU A 424 11.65 -13.72 22.90
C GLU A 424 12.66 -14.47 22.01
N GLY A 425 13.20 -13.79 20.99
CA GLY A 425 14.14 -14.39 20.03
C GLY A 425 13.49 -15.21 18.90
N THR A 426 12.15 -15.27 18.81
CA THR A 426 11.48 -15.86 17.65
C THR A 426 11.81 -15.08 16.39
N THR A 427 12.22 -15.77 15.34
CA THR A 427 12.58 -15.19 14.02
C THR A 427 11.69 -15.73 12.91
N GLY A 428 11.72 -15.12 11.72
CA GLY A 428 10.88 -15.46 10.59
C GLY A 428 9.55 -14.71 10.63
N VAL A 429 8.49 -15.30 10.08
CA VAL A 429 7.15 -14.69 10.06
C VAL A 429 6.57 -14.67 11.48
N LEU A 430 6.21 -13.49 11.95
CA LEU A 430 5.72 -13.23 13.29
C LEU A 430 4.21 -12.94 13.29
N PRO A 431 3.51 -13.08 14.43
CA PRO A 431 2.15 -12.57 14.55
C PRO A 431 2.10 -11.07 14.25
N GLY A 432 1.11 -10.67 13.45
CA GLY A 432 0.99 -9.32 12.91
C GLY A 432 1.64 -9.12 11.54
N ASP A 433 2.53 -10.02 11.11
CA ASP A 433 3.10 -9.96 9.76
C ASP A 433 2.09 -10.43 8.71
N PRO A 434 2.17 -9.91 7.48
CA PRO A 434 1.46 -10.47 6.34
C PRO A 434 2.06 -11.82 5.94
N MET A 435 1.19 -12.82 5.74
CA MET A 435 1.56 -14.10 5.16
C MET A 435 1.60 -13.97 3.64
N GLU A 436 2.78 -13.82 3.07
CA GLU A 436 2.98 -13.69 1.63
C GLU A 436 2.49 -14.93 0.85
N ASP A 437 1.92 -14.69 -0.34
CA ASP A 437 1.52 -15.77 -1.24
C ASP A 437 2.74 -16.42 -1.88
N ARG A 438 2.91 -17.70 -1.60
CA ARG A 438 4.04 -18.50 -2.08
C ARG A 438 3.57 -19.68 -2.92
N ARG A 439 4.36 -20.07 -3.93
CA ARG A 439 4.15 -21.31 -4.67
C ARG A 439 4.30 -22.49 -3.72
N VAL A 440 3.31 -23.36 -3.72
CA VAL A 440 3.26 -24.57 -2.90
C VAL A 440 2.79 -25.75 -3.74
N ARG A 441 3.07 -26.96 -3.27
CA ARG A 441 2.60 -28.20 -3.90
C ARG A 441 1.60 -28.90 -2.98
N VAL A 442 0.41 -29.14 -3.50
CA VAL A 442 -0.67 -29.83 -2.75
C VAL A 442 -0.64 -31.31 -3.07
N VAL A 443 -0.62 -32.14 -2.05
CA VAL A 443 -0.70 -33.60 -2.19
C VAL A 443 -2.11 -33.99 -2.60
N THR A 444 -2.23 -34.71 -3.72
CA THR A 444 -3.50 -35.26 -4.22
C THR A 444 -3.36 -36.75 -4.46
N ALA A 445 -4.48 -37.47 -4.69
CA ALA A 445 -4.46 -38.87 -5.02
C ALA A 445 -3.66 -39.18 -6.31
N GLY A 446 -3.52 -38.19 -7.21
CA GLY A 446 -2.73 -38.30 -8.45
C GLY A 446 -1.29 -37.82 -8.31
N GLY A 447 -0.84 -37.48 -7.10
CA GLY A 447 0.48 -36.89 -6.82
C GLY A 447 0.41 -35.40 -6.53
N PRO A 448 1.57 -34.76 -6.24
CA PRO A 448 1.62 -33.34 -5.92
C PRO A 448 1.26 -32.46 -7.12
N VAL A 449 0.44 -31.43 -6.88
CA VAL A 449 -0.02 -30.45 -7.87
C VAL A 449 0.39 -29.04 -7.44
N GLU A 450 0.90 -28.24 -8.37
CA GLU A 450 1.27 -26.84 -8.12
C GLU A 450 0.05 -25.99 -7.75
N SER A 451 0.23 -25.15 -6.74
CA SER A 451 -0.78 -24.22 -6.22
C SER A 451 -0.10 -23.00 -5.60
N SER A 452 -0.87 -22.18 -4.89
CA SER A 452 -0.35 -21.10 -4.07
C SER A 452 -0.91 -21.16 -2.64
N LEU A 453 -0.19 -20.56 -1.70
CA LEU A 453 -0.59 -20.57 -0.29
C LEU A 453 -1.92 -19.84 -0.10
N ASN A 454 -2.13 -18.70 -0.78
CA ASN A 454 -3.41 -17.97 -0.75
C ASN A 454 -4.58 -18.80 -1.30
N ARG A 455 -4.36 -19.54 -2.38
CA ARG A 455 -5.40 -20.43 -2.94
C ARG A 455 -5.75 -21.57 -1.98
N VAL A 456 -4.75 -22.11 -1.31
CA VAL A 456 -4.92 -23.22 -0.36
C VAL A 456 -5.62 -22.75 0.91
N ARG A 457 -5.21 -21.61 1.48
CA ARG A 457 -5.84 -21.07 2.70
C ARG A 457 -7.26 -20.52 2.47
N GLY A 458 -7.60 -20.17 1.22
CA GLY A 458 -8.90 -19.56 0.89
C GLY A 458 -9.03 -18.12 1.37
N THR A 459 -10.28 -17.63 1.48
CA THR A 459 -10.63 -16.23 1.82
C THR A 459 -11.01 -16.03 3.29
N GLY A 460 -11.15 -17.13 4.06
CA GLY A 460 -11.41 -17.10 5.50
C GLY A 460 -10.14 -17.23 6.34
N PHE A 461 -10.29 -17.74 7.55
CA PHE A 461 -9.14 -18.12 8.37
C PHE A 461 -8.47 -19.40 7.86
N ALA A 462 -7.19 -19.56 8.19
CA ALA A 462 -6.47 -20.81 7.97
C ALA A 462 -5.61 -21.17 9.20
N VAL A 463 -5.52 -22.46 9.48
CA VAL A 463 -4.61 -23.02 10.48
C VAL A 463 -3.55 -23.81 9.72
N LEU A 464 -2.31 -23.31 9.72
CA LEU A 464 -1.17 -23.90 9.00
C LEU A 464 -0.21 -24.56 9.99
N GLY A 465 -0.18 -25.88 10.01
CA GLY A 465 0.77 -26.66 10.81
C GLY A 465 2.03 -27.01 10.04
N ILE A 466 3.21 -26.77 10.61
CA ILE A 466 4.51 -27.02 9.97
C ILE A 466 5.24 -28.17 10.68
N GLY A 467 5.70 -29.16 9.92
CA GLY A 467 6.46 -30.27 10.43
C GLY A 467 5.69 -31.12 11.46
N VAL A 468 4.39 -31.31 11.22
CA VAL A 468 3.49 -32.07 12.11
C VAL A 468 3.54 -33.56 11.80
N ASP A 469 3.33 -34.40 12.82
CA ASP A 469 3.04 -35.83 12.65
C ASP A 469 1.55 -36.07 12.37
N ALA A 470 1.15 -37.30 12.16
CA ALA A 470 -0.25 -37.65 11.86
C ALA A 470 -1.21 -37.22 12.97
N ALA A 471 -0.83 -37.38 14.25
CA ALA A 471 -1.65 -36.96 15.38
C ALA A 471 -1.78 -35.42 15.45
N GLY A 472 -0.71 -34.67 15.19
CA GLY A 472 -0.73 -33.22 15.07
C GLY A 472 -1.59 -32.72 13.92
N ALA A 473 -1.59 -33.42 12.77
CA ALA A 473 -2.46 -33.11 11.64
C ALA A 473 -3.94 -33.28 11.99
N ASP A 474 -4.29 -34.34 12.71
CA ASP A 474 -5.67 -34.57 13.21
C ASP A 474 -6.11 -33.47 14.19
N VAL A 475 -5.21 -33.02 15.08
CA VAL A 475 -5.47 -31.91 16.01
C VAL A 475 -5.70 -30.61 15.25
N VAL A 476 -4.88 -30.27 14.25
CA VAL A 476 -5.04 -29.09 13.40
C VAL A 476 -6.41 -29.12 12.71
N ALA A 477 -6.78 -30.25 12.10
CA ALA A 477 -8.06 -30.41 11.41
C ALA A 477 -9.25 -30.26 12.36
N ALA A 478 -9.21 -30.89 13.54
CA ALA A 478 -10.26 -30.81 14.55
C ALA A 478 -10.47 -29.38 15.06
N HIS A 479 -9.38 -28.65 15.36
CA HIS A 479 -9.48 -27.26 15.80
C HIS A 479 -9.98 -26.34 14.67
N ALA A 480 -9.53 -26.51 13.42
CA ALA A 480 -10.02 -25.73 12.30
C ALA A 480 -11.53 -25.92 12.09
N ALA A 481 -12.04 -27.15 12.21
CA ALA A 481 -13.47 -27.45 12.15
C ALA A 481 -14.26 -26.79 13.29
N ALA A 482 -13.75 -26.85 14.51
CA ALA A 482 -14.38 -26.20 15.68
C ALA A 482 -14.38 -24.67 15.54
N MET A 483 -13.28 -24.08 15.08
CA MET A 483 -13.16 -22.65 14.79
C MET A 483 -14.14 -22.22 13.69
N SER A 484 -14.30 -23.02 12.63
CA SER A 484 -15.23 -22.71 11.53
C SER A 484 -16.68 -22.62 12.01
N MET A 485 -17.09 -23.48 12.95
CA MET A 485 -18.41 -23.39 13.57
C MET A 485 -18.55 -22.14 14.46
N ALA A 486 -17.51 -21.78 15.21
CA ALA A 486 -17.54 -20.67 16.16
C ALA A 486 -17.42 -19.29 15.48
N LEU A 487 -16.79 -19.20 14.31
CA LEU A 487 -16.51 -17.98 13.57
C LEU A 487 -17.43 -17.79 12.35
N ALA A 488 -18.45 -18.61 12.16
CA ALA A 488 -19.37 -18.47 11.03
C ALA A 488 -19.88 -17.01 10.92
N PRO A 489 -19.97 -16.42 9.70
CA PRO A 489 -19.90 -17.06 8.40
C PRO A 489 -18.46 -17.30 7.85
N GLU A 490 -17.42 -16.96 8.58
CA GLU A 490 -16.04 -17.20 8.16
C GLU A 490 -15.74 -18.71 8.12
N SER A 491 -15.14 -19.15 7.02
CA SER A 491 -14.59 -20.50 6.93
C SER A 491 -13.21 -20.58 7.57
N VAL A 492 -12.85 -21.75 8.08
CA VAL A 492 -11.49 -22.01 8.58
C VAL A 492 -10.95 -23.26 7.87
N ARG A 493 -9.80 -23.11 7.21
CA ARG A 493 -9.14 -24.22 6.52
C ARG A 493 -8.00 -24.79 7.33
N ALA A 494 -7.89 -26.10 7.39
CA ALA A 494 -6.75 -26.82 7.93
C ALA A 494 -5.75 -27.10 6.80
N VAL A 495 -4.50 -26.67 6.99
CA VAL A 495 -3.38 -26.88 6.06
C VAL A 495 -2.19 -27.41 6.84
N VAL A 496 -1.52 -28.43 6.35
CA VAL A 496 -0.35 -28.99 7.04
C VAL A 496 0.80 -29.26 6.07
N VAL A 497 2.01 -29.03 6.56
CA VAL A 497 3.26 -29.57 6.02
C VAL A 497 3.69 -30.69 6.95
N PRO A 498 3.67 -31.97 6.51
CA PRO A 498 4.10 -33.09 7.35
C PRO A 498 5.58 -33.02 7.72
N ALA A 499 5.95 -33.61 8.85
CA ALA A 499 7.35 -33.83 9.19
C ALA A 499 8.00 -34.76 8.16
N PRO A 500 9.31 -34.66 7.90
CA PRO A 500 10.00 -35.50 6.93
C PRO A 500 9.77 -36.99 7.20
N GLY A 501 9.31 -37.71 6.16
CA GLY A 501 9.05 -39.15 6.24
C GLY A 501 7.71 -39.53 6.92
N VAL A 502 6.90 -38.58 7.32
CA VAL A 502 5.57 -38.82 7.89
C VAL A 502 4.52 -38.78 6.75
N ALA A 503 3.73 -39.84 6.66
CA ALA A 503 2.56 -39.86 5.79
C ALA A 503 1.37 -39.28 6.54
N VAL A 504 0.68 -38.32 5.94
CA VAL A 504 -0.60 -37.76 6.41
C VAL A 504 -1.61 -37.95 5.31
N ASP A 505 -2.73 -38.56 5.60
CA ASP A 505 -3.81 -38.74 4.64
C ASP A 505 -4.54 -37.41 4.41
N ALA A 506 -4.67 -37.02 3.14
CA ALA A 506 -5.49 -35.88 2.76
C ALA A 506 -6.98 -36.23 2.97
N ALA A 507 -7.58 -35.74 4.03
CA ALA A 507 -9.01 -35.81 4.25
C ALA A 507 -9.75 -34.63 3.59
N HIS A 508 -11.07 -34.71 3.44
CA HIS A 508 -11.86 -33.66 2.78
C HIS A 508 -11.67 -32.26 3.40
N ASP A 509 -11.34 -32.19 4.69
CA ASP A 509 -11.20 -30.93 5.45
C ASP A 509 -9.74 -30.60 5.78
N LEU A 510 -8.75 -31.39 5.27
CA LEU A 510 -7.33 -31.20 5.52
C LEU A 510 -6.56 -31.13 4.19
N THR A 511 -5.91 -30.01 3.94
CA THR A 511 -4.99 -29.85 2.81
C THR A 511 -3.56 -30.18 3.24
N VAL A 512 -2.94 -31.13 2.58
CA VAL A 512 -1.55 -31.55 2.82
C VAL A 512 -0.64 -30.91 1.77
N LEU A 513 0.41 -30.23 2.23
CA LEU A 513 1.43 -29.61 1.38
C LEU A 513 2.67 -30.51 1.32
N ASP A 514 3.25 -30.61 0.13
CA ASP A 514 4.52 -31.28 -0.13
C ASP A 514 5.64 -30.22 -0.14
N ASP A 515 6.49 -30.22 0.89
CA ASP A 515 7.65 -29.33 1.03
C ASP A 515 8.97 -30.13 1.16
N PRO A 516 9.34 -30.93 0.12
CA PRO A 516 10.41 -31.93 0.22
C PRO A 516 11.78 -31.32 0.51
N HIS A 517 11.97 -30.05 0.15
CA HIS A 517 13.21 -29.32 0.38
C HIS A 517 13.12 -28.30 1.51
N GLY A 518 12.00 -28.23 2.23
CA GLY A 518 11.77 -27.29 3.31
C GLY A 518 11.77 -25.82 2.85
N ALA A 519 11.41 -25.53 1.61
CA ALA A 519 11.43 -24.18 1.07
C ALA A 519 10.41 -23.27 1.77
N LEU A 520 9.18 -23.75 1.94
CA LEU A 520 8.13 -23.02 2.66
C LEU A 520 8.50 -22.89 4.15
N THR A 521 8.94 -23.99 4.78
CA THR A 521 9.36 -24.02 6.19
C THR A 521 10.44 -22.98 6.48
N ARG A 522 11.48 -22.88 5.60
CA ARG A 522 12.54 -21.87 5.74
C ARG A 522 12.04 -20.45 5.48
N ALA A 523 11.20 -20.25 4.48
CA ALA A 523 10.65 -18.93 4.17
C ALA A 523 9.83 -18.36 5.33
N LEU A 524 9.13 -19.23 6.06
CA LEU A 524 8.40 -18.86 7.28
C LEU A 524 9.29 -18.72 8.51
N GLY A 525 10.56 -19.17 8.45
CA GLY A 525 11.43 -19.30 9.62
C GLY A 525 10.82 -20.23 10.67
N ALA A 526 10.05 -21.22 10.23
CA ALA A 526 9.29 -22.10 11.12
C ALA A 526 10.11 -23.30 11.59
N SER A 527 9.80 -23.76 12.81
CA SER A 527 10.30 -25.01 13.37
C SER A 527 9.23 -26.10 13.29
N ALA A 528 9.66 -27.37 13.33
CA ALA A 528 8.72 -28.49 13.38
C ALA A 528 7.77 -28.40 14.60
N GLY A 529 6.49 -28.69 14.39
CA GLY A 529 5.44 -28.61 15.40
C GLY A 529 4.88 -27.20 15.63
N GLU A 530 5.32 -26.19 14.86
CA GLU A 530 4.72 -24.85 14.93
C GLU A 530 3.46 -24.76 14.08
N CYS A 531 2.52 -23.94 14.58
CA CYS A 531 1.25 -23.68 13.91
C CYS A 531 1.02 -22.18 13.81
N PHE A 532 0.57 -21.74 12.62
CA PHE A 532 0.17 -20.38 12.33
C PHE A 532 -1.34 -20.31 12.14
N VAL A 533 -1.99 -19.36 12.78
CA VAL A 533 -3.37 -18.98 12.44
C VAL A 533 -3.31 -17.73 11.59
N ILE A 534 -3.83 -17.82 10.38
CA ILE A 534 -3.82 -16.73 9.40
C ILE A 534 -5.24 -16.18 9.30
N ARG A 535 -5.37 -14.87 9.38
CA ARG A 535 -6.63 -14.12 9.30
C ARG A 535 -7.13 -14.03 7.84
N PRO A 536 -8.43 -13.69 7.63
CA PRO A 536 -8.99 -13.50 6.29
C PRO A 536 -8.21 -12.48 5.44
N ASP A 537 -7.70 -11.40 6.04
CA ASP A 537 -6.87 -10.36 5.42
C ASP A 537 -5.40 -10.75 5.22
N GLY A 538 -5.04 -11.98 5.53
CA GLY A 538 -3.69 -12.51 5.31
C GLY A 538 -2.69 -12.21 6.42
N LEU A 539 -3.05 -11.48 7.46
CA LEU A 539 -2.17 -11.27 8.60
C LEU A 539 -2.12 -12.51 9.50
N VAL A 540 -0.96 -12.79 10.07
CA VAL A 540 -0.78 -13.85 11.05
C VAL A 540 -1.36 -13.40 12.39
N LEU A 541 -2.37 -14.10 12.90
CA LEU A 541 -2.96 -13.84 14.20
C LEU A 541 -2.06 -14.33 15.33
N CYS A 542 -1.63 -15.60 15.23
CA CYS A 542 -0.75 -16.22 16.22
C CYS A 542 0.18 -17.23 15.57
N ARG A 543 1.32 -17.49 16.25
CA ARG A 543 2.29 -18.53 15.97
C ARG A 543 2.55 -19.30 17.26
N ILE A 544 2.16 -20.55 17.33
CA ILE A 544 2.11 -21.35 18.56
C ILE A 544 2.70 -22.74 18.34
N ARG A 545 3.18 -23.36 19.41
CA ARG A 545 3.60 -24.76 19.47
C ARG A 545 2.63 -25.64 20.24
N ASP A 546 2.00 -25.05 21.24
CA ASP A 546 0.95 -25.75 22.00
C ASP A 546 -0.38 -25.65 21.24
N LEU A 547 -0.72 -26.71 20.51
CA LEU A 547 -1.91 -26.75 19.68
C LEU A 547 -3.23 -26.67 20.48
N SER A 548 -3.19 -26.90 21.81
CA SER A 548 -4.39 -26.75 22.66
C SER A 548 -4.89 -25.29 22.70
N LEU A 549 -3.99 -24.31 22.52
CA LEU A 549 -4.31 -22.89 22.48
C LEU A 549 -5.15 -22.48 21.26
N LEU A 550 -5.23 -23.31 20.21
CA LEU A 550 -6.12 -23.07 19.07
C LEU A 550 -7.60 -22.96 19.49
N GLY A 551 -7.98 -23.63 20.57
CA GLY A 551 -9.34 -23.56 21.14
C GLY A 551 -9.72 -22.18 21.69
N ASP A 552 -8.74 -21.34 22.05
CA ASP A 552 -8.96 -20.01 22.62
C ASP A 552 -9.17 -18.93 21.55
N VAL A 553 -8.79 -19.19 20.30
CA VAL A 553 -8.84 -18.21 19.19
C VAL A 553 -10.24 -17.59 18.99
N PRO A 554 -11.35 -18.34 18.96
CA PRO A 554 -12.68 -17.75 18.79
C PRO A 554 -13.08 -16.79 19.92
N ALA A 555 -12.76 -17.14 21.17
CA ALA A 555 -13.08 -16.30 22.34
C ALA A 555 -12.26 -15.00 22.29
N HIS A 556 -11.00 -15.09 21.93
CA HIS A 556 -10.09 -13.98 21.76
C HIS A 556 -10.56 -13.00 20.66
N LEU A 557 -10.93 -13.51 19.50
CA LEU A 557 -11.47 -12.69 18.41
C LEU A 557 -12.79 -12.01 18.80
N ARG A 558 -13.67 -12.72 19.52
CA ARG A 558 -14.93 -12.16 19.99
C ARG A 558 -14.74 -10.95 20.89
N ALA A 559 -13.82 -11.04 21.84
CA ALA A 559 -13.55 -9.99 22.81
C ALA A 559 -12.56 -8.93 22.31
N ALA A 560 -11.91 -9.16 21.17
CA ALA A 560 -10.81 -8.35 20.63
C ALA A 560 -9.69 -8.08 21.67
N THR A 561 -9.33 -9.11 22.44
CA THR A 561 -8.33 -9.02 23.51
C THR A 561 -7.23 -10.05 23.31
N ALA A 562 -5.97 -9.62 23.22
CA ALA A 562 -4.83 -10.54 23.16
C ALA A 562 -4.58 -11.23 24.51
N PRO A 563 -4.12 -12.50 24.52
CA PRO A 563 -3.65 -13.13 25.74
C PRO A 563 -2.45 -12.36 26.31
N VAL A 564 -2.42 -12.17 27.62
CA VAL A 564 -1.41 -11.33 28.33
C VAL A 564 -0.01 -12.00 28.43
N LEU A 565 0.26 -13.09 27.73
CA LEU A 565 1.48 -13.88 27.89
C LEU A 565 2.43 -13.71 26.68
N GLY A 566 3.56 -13.04 26.88
CA GLY A 566 4.67 -12.97 25.92
C GLY A 566 5.13 -11.55 25.57
N VAL A 567 6.13 -11.45 24.72
CA VAL A 567 6.68 -10.19 24.20
C VAL A 567 5.99 -9.87 22.89
N VAL A 568 5.49 -8.63 22.73
CA VAL A 568 5.04 -8.15 21.43
C VAL A 568 6.25 -8.14 20.50
N PRO A 569 6.18 -8.73 19.29
CA PRO A 569 7.30 -8.75 18.38
C PRO A 569 7.78 -7.32 18.09
N ALA A 570 9.05 -7.06 18.28
CA ALA A 570 9.67 -5.86 17.72
C ALA A 570 9.92 -6.16 16.24
N HIS A 571 9.29 -5.42 15.36
CA HIS A 571 9.55 -5.53 13.93
C HIS A 571 10.99 -5.07 13.67
N THR A 572 11.83 -5.97 13.19
CA THR A 572 12.99 -5.61 12.43
C THR A 572 12.53 -5.52 10.96
N GLU A 573 12.19 -4.32 10.49
CA GLU A 573 12.26 -4.02 9.04
C GLU A 573 13.55 -4.64 8.53
N THR A 574 13.61 -5.08 7.27
CA THR A 574 14.89 -5.49 6.63
C THR A 574 15.93 -4.46 7.06
N ALA A 575 16.65 -4.82 8.11
CA ALA A 575 17.33 -3.84 8.95
C ALA A 575 18.35 -3.14 8.08
N ALA A 576 18.19 -1.85 7.90
CA ALA A 576 19.26 -1.00 7.40
C ALA A 576 20.51 -1.38 8.20
N THR A 577 21.62 -1.59 7.51
CA THR A 577 22.88 -1.90 8.20
C THR A 577 23.21 -0.79 9.19
N PRO A 578 23.98 -1.07 10.25
CA PRO A 578 24.38 -0.02 11.18
C PRO A 578 25.02 1.20 10.50
N GLU A 579 25.70 0.99 9.38
CA GLU A 579 26.30 2.06 8.58
C GLU A 579 25.26 2.87 7.79
N GLU A 580 24.22 2.24 7.28
CA GLU A 580 23.11 2.93 6.62
C GLU A 580 22.29 3.77 7.61
N LEU A 581 22.01 3.22 8.80
CA LEU A 581 21.36 3.95 9.89
C LEU A 581 22.19 5.14 10.35
N LEU A 582 23.52 4.98 10.43
CA LEU A 582 24.41 6.08 10.77
C LEU A 582 24.34 7.19 9.72
N ARG A 583 24.39 6.86 8.42
CA ARG A 583 24.27 7.85 7.34
C ARG A 583 22.92 8.56 7.35
N GLU A 584 21.83 7.84 7.60
CA GLU A 584 20.49 8.44 7.75
C GLU A 584 20.44 9.43 8.93
N ASN A 585 20.98 9.05 10.08
CA ASN A 585 21.01 9.91 11.26
C ASN A 585 21.88 11.16 11.04
N VAL A 586 23.03 11.00 10.36
CA VAL A 586 23.89 12.13 10.00
C VAL A 586 23.18 13.06 9.02
N TRP A 587 22.53 12.53 7.99
CA TRP A 587 21.78 13.33 7.02
C TRP A 587 20.64 14.12 7.69
N THR A 588 19.83 13.47 8.50
CA THR A 588 18.71 14.10 9.22
C THR A 588 19.22 15.18 10.19
N GLY A 589 20.19 14.83 11.04
CA GLY A 589 20.72 15.75 12.03
C GLY A 589 21.42 16.97 11.42
N LEU A 590 22.13 16.77 10.29
CA LEU A 590 22.75 17.89 9.56
C LEU A 590 21.69 18.80 8.91
N SER A 591 20.64 18.22 8.33
CA SER A 591 19.54 18.97 7.73
C SER A 591 18.84 19.88 8.76
N GLU A 592 18.49 19.30 9.90
CA GLU A 592 17.83 20.02 11.00
C GLU A 592 18.73 21.12 11.60
N ALA A 593 20.03 20.83 11.75
CA ALA A 593 20.98 21.82 12.26
C ALA A 593 21.17 23.00 11.31
N LEU A 594 21.17 22.76 9.99
CA LEU A 594 21.22 23.82 8.98
C LEU A 594 19.95 24.67 8.96
N ASP A 595 18.79 24.07 9.21
CA ASP A 595 17.53 24.81 9.32
C ASP A 595 17.50 25.72 10.56
N GLN A 596 18.12 25.28 11.65
CA GLN A 596 18.23 26.06 12.89
C GLN A 596 19.31 27.15 12.83
N ALA A 597 20.31 27.02 11.93
CA ALA A 597 21.37 28.03 11.80
C ALA A 597 20.84 29.32 11.16
N GLU A 598 21.32 30.46 11.66
CA GLU A 598 21.05 31.78 11.03
C GLU A 598 21.54 31.75 9.58
N GLU A 599 20.76 32.32 8.67
CA GLU A 599 21.07 32.31 7.23
C GLU A 599 22.46 32.87 6.90
N SER A 600 22.86 33.92 7.61
CA SER A 600 24.17 34.56 7.46
C SER A 600 25.35 33.71 7.97
N ASP A 601 25.11 32.68 8.79
CA ASP A 601 26.14 31.84 9.44
C ASP A 601 26.15 30.38 8.96
N ARG A 602 25.29 30.01 8.01
CA ARG A 602 25.20 28.61 7.52
C ARG A 602 26.50 28.09 6.93
N GLU A 603 27.19 28.91 6.15
CA GLU A 603 28.52 28.56 5.59
C GLU A 603 29.55 28.44 6.73
N GLY A 604 29.55 29.36 7.68
CA GLY A 604 30.39 29.32 8.87
C GLY A 604 30.11 28.08 9.74
N PHE A 605 28.83 27.70 9.88
CA PHE A 605 28.45 26.48 10.58
C PHE A 605 29.04 25.23 9.90
N LEU A 606 28.87 25.08 8.58
CA LEU A 606 29.41 23.96 7.82
C LEU A 606 30.96 23.91 7.90
N THR A 607 31.60 25.06 7.83
CA THR A 607 33.06 25.16 7.94
C THR A 607 33.54 24.71 9.33
N ARG A 608 32.89 25.16 10.42
CA ARG A 608 33.22 24.72 11.79
C ARG A 608 32.99 23.22 11.96
N LEU A 609 31.88 22.67 11.43
CA LEU A 609 31.57 21.25 11.46
C LEU A 609 32.64 20.44 10.73
N ALA A 610 33.03 20.85 9.51
CA ALA A 610 34.07 20.19 8.73
C ALA A 610 35.42 20.17 9.47
N LEU A 611 35.82 21.29 10.12
CA LEU A 611 37.02 21.36 10.91
C LEU A 611 36.98 20.46 12.14
N LEU A 612 35.84 20.41 12.85
CA LEU A 612 35.66 19.54 14.02
C LEU A 612 35.74 18.06 13.62
N LEU A 613 35.00 17.64 12.58
CA LEU A 613 35.03 16.25 12.08
C LEU A 613 36.40 15.88 11.51
N GLY A 614 37.03 16.78 10.74
CA GLY A 614 38.36 16.58 10.19
C GLY A 614 39.45 16.47 11.27
N SER A 615 39.28 17.15 12.40
CA SER A 615 40.22 17.01 13.54
C SER A 615 40.10 15.66 14.28
N GLN A 616 39.00 14.96 14.11
CA GLN A 616 38.72 13.65 14.73
C GLN A 616 39.06 12.47 13.79
N SER A 617 39.14 12.73 12.46
CA SER A 617 39.53 11.74 11.46
C SER A 617 41.05 11.65 11.30
N GLY A 618 41.54 10.52 10.80
CA GLY A 618 42.93 10.39 10.38
C GLY A 618 43.25 11.26 9.17
N ARG A 619 44.52 11.66 9.00
CA ARG A 619 44.93 12.53 7.88
C ARG A 619 44.52 11.96 6.51
N ARG A 620 44.70 10.66 6.30
CA ARG A 620 44.35 10.00 5.03
C ARG A 620 42.84 10.04 4.78
N GLU A 621 42.02 9.74 5.79
CA GLU A 621 40.57 9.75 5.71
C GLU A 621 40.04 11.16 5.42
N PHE A 622 40.64 12.19 6.02
CA PHE A 622 40.30 13.59 5.73
C PHE A 622 40.68 13.98 4.31
N GLU A 623 41.89 13.61 3.82
CA GLU A 623 42.34 13.88 2.45
C GLU A 623 41.43 13.16 1.40
N GLU A 624 41.01 11.93 1.66
CA GLU A 624 40.06 11.16 0.83
C GLU A 624 38.67 11.81 0.81
N ALA A 625 38.17 12.27 1.97
CA ALA A 625 36.89 12.99 2.07
C ALA A 625 36.93 14.33 1.35
N LEU A 626 38.05 15.09 1.48
CA LEU A 626 38.25 16.37 0.80
C LEU A 626 38.31 16.18 -0.72
N ALA A 627 38.99 15.15 -1.20
CA ALA A 627 39.03 14.82 -2.62
C ALA A 627 37.65 14.44 -3.17
N ALA A 628 36.88 13.64 -2.43
CA ALA A 628 35.51 13.29 -2.80
C ALA A 628 34.59 14.53 -2.89
N ALA A 629 34.65 15.41 -1.91
CA ALA A 629 33.88 16.64 -1.88
C ALA A 629 34.29 17.63 -3.03
N SER A 630 35.58 17.65 -3.40
CA SER A 630 36.11 18.52 -4.46
C SER A 630 35.77 18.05 -5.87
N HIS A 631 35.57 16.74 -6.08
CA HIS A 631 35.32 16.16 -7.40
C HIS A 631 33.97 16.59 -8.00
N VAL A 632 33.01 16.94 -7.15
CA VAL A 632 31.68 17.40 -7.54
C VAL A 632 31.69 18.84 -8.10
N SER A 633 32.64 19.67 -7.70
CA SER A 633 32.70 21.08 -8.09
C SER A 633 33.31 21.32 -9.47
N GLY A 634 33.97 20.33 -10.10
CA GLY A 634 34.77 20.50 -11.33
C GLY A 634 34.00 20.35 -12.65
N LYS A 635 32.74 19.96 -12.67
CA LYS A 635 31.97 19.70 -13.89
C LYS A 635 30.93 20.78 -14.25
N VAL A 636 31.07 21.99 -13.78
CA VAL A 636 30.26 23.11 -14.28
C VAL A 636 31.00 23.71 -15.50
N CYS A 637 30.42 23.54 -16.70
CA CYS A 637 30.79 24.11 -17.96
C CYS A 637 31.95 23.44 -18.77
N SER A 638 31.65 22.33 -19.41
CA SER A 638 32.13 22.11 -20.78
C SER A 638 31.13 21.18 -21.49
N GLY A 639 30.29 21.79 -22.29
CA GLY A 639 29.30 21.08 -23.11
C GLY A 639 29.99 20.17 -24.14
N THR A 640 29.83 18.89 -23.89
CA THR A 640 29.75 17.84 -24.91
C THR A 640 29.10 16.64 -24.21
N PRO A 641 27.96 16.11 -24.66
CA PRO A 641 27.33 14.96 -24.07
C PRO A 641 28.25 13.75 -24.29
N ARG A 642 28.65 13.10 -23.18
CA ARG A 642 29.21 11.76 -23.27
C ARG A 642 28.06 10.77 -23.07
N HIS A 643 27.69 10.15 -24.16
CA HIS A 643 26.75 9.06 -24.21
C HIS A 643 27.23 7.89 -23.33
N SER A 644 26.55 7.63 -22.24
CA SER A 644 26.54 6.28 -21.68
C SER A 644 25.34 5.55 -22.29
N HIS A 645 25.65 4.58 -23.15
CA HIS A 645 24.65 3.73 -23.79
C HIS A 645 23.70 3.13 -22.75
N VAL A 646 22.43 3.52 -22.83
CA VAL A 646 21.33 2.70 -22.33
C VAL A 646 21.17 1.59 -23.38
N GLY A 647 21.96 0.55 -23.27
CA GLY A 647 21.92 -0.61 -24.16
C GLY A 647 21.26 -1.80 -23.45
N ALA A 648 20.43 -2.44 -24.21
CA ALA A 648 19.59 -3.63 -24.10
C ALA A 648 19.77 -4.56 -22.90
#